data_5fb95b1c18b1c3a77994e24cba59e936
#
_entry.id   5fb95b1c18b1c3a77994e24cba59e936
#
_cell.length_a   1.000
_cell.length_b   1.000
_cell.length_c   1.000
_cell.angle_alpha   90.00
_cell.angle_beta   90.00
_cell.angle_gamma   90.00
#
_symmetry.space_group_name_H-M   'P 1'
#
loop_
_entity.id
_entity.type
_entity.pdbx_description
1 polymer ?
#
loop_
_entity_poly.entity_id
_entity_poly.type
_entity_poly.pdbx_seq_one_letter_code
_entity_poly.pdbx_strand_id
1 'polypeptide(L)'
;MEDLTILKEKYSELQSKLKYWSHKYYIENISEVEDSVYDAHIEELKALEAEHPSLIEADSITQIIGSGVYQTSFTKTYHLEKMMSLDNAFGEEDIRDWETKINRIIGEETLREYVFELKIDGLSIAIDYKNGRLYRGATRGNGKVGEDVTANLMTIQSLPKEIPNKLLEQKDFSIRGEVYLPKEDFKKINAEREKEGLDLYANPRNTASGALRQLDPKVTASRNLDAIFYNYFPYNNLGYAEREQIKSSSASIDKHFSSLEYLEKLGLHTNKEHNYLCKNIDEVINLYQEWQEKKDSLDFEIDGAVVKVNQLDLQKTLGETSKAPRWAIALKFSAEEALTRVLSVDMEVGRTGAITPVANLEPVLLAGTTVKRATIHNFDQVDRLGVKVGDFVLVRKAGEIIPEIIKVEEAKRGQSVNGEAFDLVDITRPANCPVCGTALEQEDTILRCPNIVGCAAQIQRRIEHWAFKKAMDIAGLGPAVVEQLLAEKLIKNPFDLYKLKFEDLAPLERMAEKSVNNLLAALEKSREVPFHRFLHALGIKHVGLNVSELIASVYPNLFELEKEVLKNHGVDLLKLDGLGDKILNSLKQFFESEIYVQVKQDYLELGFDFKELVKRELSEKFSGMTFVITGTLSESRSYFEKIIKDNGGKVSSSVSKKTSYLLCGDDAGSKLTKAQSLGVEVLSEEKFQGML
;
A
#
# COMPACT_ATOMS: atom_id res chain seq x y z
N MET A 1 -15.50 8.96 -51.15
CA MET A 1 -16.06 9.43 -49.87
C MET A 1 -17.18 8.47 -49.55
N GLU A 2 -16.94 7.55 -48.66
CA GLU A 2 -18.03 6.73 -48.10
C GLU A 2 -19.01 7.65 -47.36
N ASP A 3 -20.27 7.38 -47.52
CA ASP A 3 -21.32 8.19 -46.87
C ASP A 3 -21.17 8.02 -45.35
N LEU A 4 -21.04 9.13 -44.63
CA LEU A 4 -20.87 9.16 -43.18
C LEU A 4 -21.98 8.39 -42.44
N THR A 5 -23.12 8.23 -43.08
CA THR A 5 -24.27 7.46 -42.60
C THR A 5 -23.96 5.96 -42.60
N ILE A 6 -23.34 5.45 -43.68
CA ILE A 6 -22.97 4.04 -43.82
C ILE A 6 -21.87 3.66 -42.78
N LEU A 7 -20.90 4.58 -42.57
CA LEU A 7 -19.85 4.40 -41.58
C LEU A 7 -20.40 4.36 -40.14
N LYS A 8 -21.37 5.21 -39.83
CA LYS A 8 -22.07 5.18 -38.52
C LYS A 8 -22.87 3.90 -38.29
N GLU A 9 -23.57 3.41 -39.31
CA GLU A 9 -24.31 2.17 -39.24
C GLU A 9 -23.35 0.99 -39.02
N LYS A 10 -22.26 0.91 -39.76
CA LYS A 10 -21.21 -0.11 -39.59
C LYS A 10 -20.59 -0.07 -38.19
N TYR A 11 -20.26 1.12 -37.70
CA TYR A 11 -19.72 1.33 -36.35
C TYR A 11 -20.71 0.83 -35.27
N SER A 12 -21.97 1.21 -35.37
CA SER A 12 -23.02 0.82 -34.42
C SER A 12 -23.27 -0.70 -34.43
N GLU A 13 -23.22 -1.32 -35.61
CA GLU A 13 -23.38 -2.77 -35.75
C GLU A 13 -22.21 -3.55 -35.10
N LEU A 14 -20.96 -3.15 -35.37
CA LEU A 14 -19.76 -3.72 -34.75
C LEU A 14 -19.78 -3.57 -33.23
N GLN A 15 -20.09 -2.39 -32.74
CA GLN A 15 -20.25 -2.09 -31.34
C GLN A 15 -21.30 -2.99 -30.66
N SER A 16 -22.46 -3.12 -31.27
CA SER A 16 -23.57 -3.91 -30.73
C SER A 16 -23.22 -5.40 -30.65
N LYS A 17 -22.62 -5.95 -31.71
CA LYS A 17 -22.15 -7.36 -31.74
C LYS A 17 -21.09 -7.63 -30.68
N LEU A 18 -20.08 -6.77 -30.59
CA LEU A 18 -19.01 -6.94 -29.64
C LEU A 18 -19.47 -6.78 -28.20
N LYS A 19 -20.36 -5.81 -27.90
CA LYS A 19 -20.99 -5.66 -26.58
C LYS A 19 -21.83 -6.88 -26.21
N TYR A 20 -22.59 -7.43 -27.15
CA TYR A 20 -23.40 -8.62 -26.96
C TYR A 20 -22.54 -9.85 -26.66
N TRP A 21 -21.52 -10.13 -27.48
CA TRP A 21 -20.59 -11.25 -27.27
C TRP A 21 -19.78 -11.11 -25.98
N SER A 22 -19.35 -9.89 -25.65
CA SER A 22 -18.69 -9.62 -24.36
C SER A 22 -19.63 -9.90 -23.19
N HIS A 23 -20.90 -9.49 -23.27
CA HIS A 23 -21.89 -9.77 -22.23
C HIS A 23 -22.10 -11.28 -22.06
N LYS A 24 -22.30 -12.01 -23.18
CA LYS A 24 -22.45 -13.47 -23.18
C LYS A 24 -21.22 -14.16 -22.58
N TYR A 25 -20.04 -13.74 -22.97
CA TYR A 25 -18.78 -14.34 -22.54
C TYR A 25 -18.47 -14.04 -21.07
N TYR A 26 -18.53 -12.75 -20.66
CA TYR A 26 -18.08 -12.33 -19.32
C TYR A 26 -19.17 -12.43 -18.25
N ILE A 27 -20.45 -12.32 -18.61
CA ILE A 27 -21.56 -12.28 -17.65
C ILE A 27 -22.33 -13.61 -17.61
N GLU A 28 -22.63 -14.16 -18.78
CA GLU A 28 -23.39 -15.42 -18.85
C GLU A 28 -22.51 -16.68 -18.94
N ASN A 29 -21.19 -16.50 -19.07
CA ASN A 29 -20.21 -17.59 -19.23
C ASN A 29 -20.46 -18.49 -20.45
N ILE A 30 -21.01 -17.91 -21.54
CA ILE A 30 -21.33 -18.58 -22.79
C ILE A 30 -20.46 -17.99 -23.90
N SER A 31 -19.62 -18.81 -24.56
CA SER A 31 -18.89 -18.41 -25.77
C SER A 31 -19.74 -18.77 -26.99
N GLU A 32 -20.36 -17.76 -27.64
CA GLU A 32 -21.14 -17.97 -28.88
C GLU A 32 -20.28 -17.88 -30.15
N VAL A 33 -19.06 -17.33 -30.02
CA VAL A 33 -18.10 -17.20 -31.11
C VAL A 33 -16.70 -17.63 -30.67
N GLU A 34 -15.90 -18.06 -31.61
CA GLU A 34 -14.48 -18.35 -31.36
C GLU A 34 -13.70 -17.05 -31.05
N ASP A 35 -12.67 -17.13 -30.20
CA ASP A 35 -11.87 -15.98 -29.80
C ASP A 35 -11.27 -15.24 -31.00
N SER A 36 -10.87 -15.99 -32.05
CA SER A 36 -10.36 -15.45 -33.30
C SER A 36 -11.37 -14.56 -34.06
N VAL A 37 -12.66 -14.90 -33.98
CA VAL A 37 -13.75 -14.13 -34.61
C VAL A 37 -14.00 -12.85 -33.83
N TYR A 38 -14.01 -12.93 -32.51
CA TYR A 38 -14.14 -11.77 -31.64
C TYR A 38 -12.98 -10.78 -31.83
N ASP A 39 -11.73 -11.29 -31.84
CA ASP A 39 -10.53 -10.48 -32.02
C ASP A 39 -10.49 -9.77 -33.39
N ALA A 40 -10.92 -10.45 -34.45
CA ALA A 40 -11.02 -9.85 -35.79
C ALA A 40 -11.98 -8.64 -35.82
N HIS A 41 -13.13 -8.75 -35.15
CA HIS A 41 -14.11 -7.66 -35.08
C HIS A 41 -13.64 -6.49 -34.18
N ILE A 42 -12.89 -6.77 -33.10
CA ILE A 42 -12.26 -5.74 -32.26
C ILE A 42 -11.22 -4.96 -33.06
N GLU A 43 -10.37 -5.63 -33.84
CA GLU A 43 -9.36 -4.97 -34.67
C GLU A 43 -10.02 -4.15 -35.81
N GLU A 44 -11.12 -4.67 -36.40
CA GLU A 44 -11.90 -3.92 -37.38
C GLU A 44 -12.51 -2.64 -36.77
N LEU A 45 -13.06 -2.72 -35.54
CA LEU A 45 -13.57 -1.56 -34.83
C LEU A 45 -12.47 -0.54 -34.51
N LYS A 46 -11.31 -0.98 -34.05
CA LYS A 46 -10.16 -0.12 -33.77
C LYS A 46 -9.65 0.58 -35.04
N ALA A 47 -9.59 -0.13 -36.15
CA ALA A 47 -9.19 0.45 -37.42
C ALA A 47 -10.17 1.54 -37.86
N LEU A 48 -11.49 1.31 -37.73
CA LEU A 48 -12.53 2.27 -38.05
C LEU A 48 -12.45 3.52 -37.14
N GLU A 49 -12.18 3.34 -35.86
CA GLU A 49 -11.98 4.44 -34.90
C GLU A 49 -10.70 5.25 -35.18
N ALA A 50 -9.64 4.60 -35.61
CA ALA A 50 -8.39 5.25 -35.98
C ALA A 50 -8.53 6.11 -37.23
N GLU A 51 -9.28 5.64 -38.25
CA GLU A 51 -9.56 6.38 -39.46
C GLU A 51 -10.61 7.49 -39.25
N HIS A 52 -11.57 7.28 -38.35
CA HIS A 52 -12.68 8.19 -38.08
C HIS A 52 -12.86 8.50 -36.59
N PRO A 53 -11.96 9.29 -35.97
CA PRO A 53 -12.01 9.57 -34.52
C PRO A 53 -13.31 10.23 -34.04
N SER A 54 -14.02 10.89 -34.95
CA SER A 54 -15.33 11.52 -34.67
C SER A 54 -16.47 10.54 -34.44
N LEU A 55 -16.30 9.26 -34.77
CA LEU A 55 -17.29 8.20 -34.53
C LEU A 55 -17.16 7.58 -33.14
N ILE A 56 -16.06 7.81 -32.43
CA ILE A 56 -15.80 7.20 -31.13
C ILE A 56 -16.83 7.66 -30.11
N GLU A 57 -17.67 6.75 -29.66
CA GLU A 57 -18.61 6.98 -28.57
C GLU A 57 -17.94 6.76 -27.22
N ALA A 58 -18.36 7.51 -26.19
CA ALA A 58 -17.80 7.41 -24.85
C ALA A 58 -17.94 6.01 -24.21
N ASP A 59 -18.84 5.20 -24.72
CA ASP A 59 -19.11 3.82 -24.31
C ASP A 59 -18.65 2.78 -25.35
N SER A 60 -17.74 3.15 -26.26
CA SER A 60 -17.14 2.20 -27.19
C SER A 60 -16.41 1.10 -26.42
N ILE A 61 -16.61 -0.14 -26.86
CA ILE A 61 -15.95 -1.31 -26.27
C ILE A 61 -14.41 -1.22 -26.36
N THR A 62 -13.89 -0.47 -27.31
CA THR A 62 -12.45 -0.21 -27.44
C THR A 62 -11.94 0.83 -26.44
N GLN A 63 -12.84 1.70 -25.93
CA GLN A 63 -12.56 2.71 -24.92
C GLN A 63 -12.80 2.19 -23.50
N ILE A 64 -13.56 1.11 -23.36
CA ILE A 64 -13.75 0.41 -22.09
C ILE A 64 -12.55 -0.50 -21.88
N ILE A 65 -11.65 -0.11 -20.98
CA ILE A 65 -10.47 -0.89 -20.61
C ILE A 65 -10.95 -2.21 -20.00
N GLY A 66 -10.74 -3.32 -20.69
CA GLY A 66 -11.13 -4.66 -20.23
C GLY A 66 -11.68 -5.58 -21.31
N SER A 67 -11.77 -5.14 -22.57
CA SER A 67 -12.22 -5.96 -23.69
C SER A 67 -11.07 -6.76 -24.32
N GLY A 68 -11.00 -8.05 -24.00
CA GLY A 68 -10.57 -9.10 -24.95
C GLY A 68 -9.11 -9.12 -25.45
N VAL A 69 -8.13 -8.63 -24.68
CA VAL A 69 -6.73 -8.94 -24.92
C VAL A 69 -6.21 -9.79 -23.77
N TYR A 70 -5.67 -10.98 -24.03
CA TYR A 70 -4.92 -11.74 -23.04
C TYR A 70 -3.77 -10.88 -22.52
N GLN A 71 -4.04 -10.18 -21.40
CA GLN A 71 -3.03 -9.40 -20.73
C GLN A 71 -2.05 -10.35 -20.07
N THR A 72 -0.79 -10.23 -20.41
CA THR A 72 0.30 -10.95 -19.69
C THR A 72 0.58 -10.34 -18.32
N SER A 73 0.01 -9.16 -18.03
CA SER A 73 0.12 -8.46 -16.74
C SER A 73 -0.94 -7.36 -16.62
N PHE A 74 -1.36 -7.05 -15.39
CA PHE A 74 -2.26 -5.91 -15.13
C PHE A 74 -1.60 -4.58 -15.46
N THR A 75 -2.34 -3.70 -16.13
CA THR A 75 -1.92 -2.31 -16.33
C THR A 75 -1.95 -1.56 -15.01
N LYS A 76 -1.00 -0.63 -14.83
CA LYS A 76 -0.99 0.25 -13.65
C LYS A 76 -1.85 1.47 -13.92
N THR A 77 -2.66 1.86 -12.94
CA THR A 77 -3.51 3.04 -13.00
C THR A 77 -3.36 3.91 -11.77
N TYR A 78 -3.47 5.23 -11.96
CA TYR A 78 -3.41 6.20 -10.86
C TYR A 78 -4.78 6.36 -10.21
N HIS A 79 -4.79 6.40 -8.86
CA HIS A 79 -5.99 6.73 -8.11
C HIS A 79 -6.33 8.21 -8.23
N LEU A 80 -7.62 8.53 -8.37
CA LEU A 80 -8.10 9.91 -8.31
C LEU A 80 -7.86 10.49 -6.91
N GLU A 81 -8.25 9.74 -5.88
CA GLU A 81 -7.94 10.03 -4.49
C GLU A 81 -6.93 9.02 -3.96
N LYS A 82 -5.98 9.46 -3.15
CA LYS A 82 -4.99 8.58 -2.53
C LYS A 82 -5.68 7.56 -1.62
N MET A 83 -5.38 6.28 -1.80
CA MET A 83 -5.84 5.21 -0.91
C MET A 83 -4.88 5.06 0.26
N MET A 84 -5.24 5.64 1.39
CA MET A 84 -4.42 5.66 2.60
C MET A 84 -4.59 4.40 3.43
N SER A 85 -3.58 4.08 4.23
CA SER A 85 -3.71 3.14 5.33
C SER A 85 -4.41 3.83 6.51
N LEU A 86 -4.85 3.06 7.49
CA LEU A 86 -5.33 3.58 8.77
C LEU A 86 -4.26 3.33 9.85
N ASP A 87 -4.19 4.22 10.84
CA ASP A 87 -3.48 3.92 12.07
C ASP A 87 -4.32 2.94 12.90
N ASN A 88 -3.67 2.13 13.73
CA ASN A 88 -4.34 1.09 14.52
C ASN A 88 -4.47 1.52 15.99
N ALA A 89 -5.59 1.13 16.59
CA ALA A 89 -5.84 1.10 18.02
C ALA A 89 -6.17 -0.36 18.41
N PHE A 90 -5.75 -0.81 19.57
CA PHE A 90 -5.94 -2.19 20.04
C PHE A 90 -6.81 -2.29 21.31
N GLY A 91 -7.41 -1.20 21.71
CA GLY A 91 -8.28 -1.16 22.88
C GLY A 91 -8.74 0.24 23.26
N GLU A 92 -9.37 0.33 24.42
CA GLU A 92 -9.98 1.57 24.95
C GLU A 92 -8.95 2.69 25.14
N GLU A 93 -7.76 2.40 25.67
CA GLU A 93 -6.72 3.39 25.92
C GLU A 93 -6.27 4.06 24.62
N ASP A 94 -6.00 3.26 23.58
CA ASP A 94 -5.55 3.78 22.28
C ASP A 94 -6.60 4.66 21.60
N ILE A 95 -7.89 4.28 21.68
CA ILE A 95 -8.98 5.05 21.06
C ILE A 95 -9.20 6.38 21.78
N ARG A 96 -9.06 6.41 23.12
CA ARG A 96 -9.11 7.64 23.91
C ARG A 96 -7.90 8.55 23.63
N ASP A 97 -6.73 7.97 23.43
CA ASP A 97 -5.54 8.69 23.01
C ASP A 97 -5.71 9.30 21.61
N TRP A 98 -6.35 8.59 20.69
CA TRP A 98 -6.70 9.12 19.38
C TRP A 98 -7.67 10.30 19.49
N GLU A 99 -8.72 10.20 20.29
CA GLU A 99 -9.64 11.31 20.56
C GLU A 99 -8.91 12.52 21.17
N THR A 100 -7.99 12.30 22.11
CA THR A 100 -7.16 13.36 22.70
C THR A 100 -6.33 14.08 21.63
N LYS A 101 -5.78 13.36 20.63
CA LYS A 101 -5.05 13.95 19.50
C LYS A 101 -5.97 14.79 18.61
N ILE A 102 -7.19 14.32 18.36
CA ILE A 102 -8.23 15.09 17.66
C ILE A 102 -8.55 16.39 18.41
N ASN A 103 -8.78 16.31 19.72
CA ASN A 103 -9.11 17.44 20.58
C ASN A 103 -8.05 18.55 20.54
N ARG A 104 -6.77 18.19 20.43
CA ARG A 104 -5.67 19.17 20.30
C ARG A 104 -5.73 19.98 19.02
N ILE A 105 -6.38 19.47 17.99
CA ILE A 105 -6.43 20.11 16.65
C ILE A 105 -7.72 20.94 16.52
N ILE A 106 -8.87 20.37 16.87
CA ILE A 106 -10.19 21.00 16.64
C ILE A 106 -10.80 21.62 17.90
N GLY A 107 -10.21 21.43 19.09
CA GLY A 107 -10.73 21.87 20.38
C GLY A 107 -11.67 20.86 21.04
N GLU A 108 -11.64 20.81 22.38
CA GLU A 108 -12.47 19.89 23.18
C GLU A 108 -13.96 20.22 23.12
N GLU A 109 -14.31 21.52 23.05
CA GLU A 109 -15.68 22.02 22.97
C GLU A 109 -16.37 21.75 21.62
N THR A 110 -15.62 21.31 20.59
CA THR A 110 -16.19 21.07 19.27
C THR A 110 -17.08 19.83 19.29
N LEU A 111 -18.38 20.03 19.06
CA LEU A 111 -19.32 18.93 18.94
C LEU A 111 -19.00 18.07 17.73
N ARG A 112 -18.85 16.78 17.94
CA ARG A 112 -18.56 15.80 16.90
C ARG A 112 -19.32 14.50 17.16
N GLU A 113 -19.60 13.84 16.08
CA GLU A 113 -20.16 12.49 16.05
C GLU A 113 -19.13 11.56 15.42
N TYR A 114 -19.22 10.29 15.73
CA TYR A 114 -18.39 9.26 15.12
C TYR A 114 -19.24 8.29 14.34
N VAL A 115 -18.67 7.72 13.29
CA VAL A 115 -19.26 6.57 12.59
C VAL A 115 -18.40 5.36 12.89
N PHE A 116 -19.05 4.32 13.39
CA PHE A 116 -18.46 3.01 13.62
C PHE A 116 -18.88 2.09 12.48
N GLU A 117 -17.93 1.56 11.76
CA GLU A 117 -18.11 0.64 10.63
C GLU A 117 -17.32 -0.64 10.89
N LEU A 118 -17.84 -1.80 10.51
CA LEU A 118 -17.07 -3.03 10.62
C LEU A 118 -15.92 -3.03 9.59
N LYS A 119 -14.74 -3.42 10.04
CA LYS A 119 -13.54 -3.52 9.19
C LYS A 119 -13.51 -4.88 8.50
N ILE A 120 -13.96 -4.87 7.26
CA ILE A 120 -14.02 -6.09 6.43
C ILE A 120 -12.59 -6.56 6.14
N ASP A 121 -12.34 -7.86 6.27
CA ASP A 121 -11.06 -8.47 5.94
C ASP A 121 -11.05 -8.98 4.50
N GLY A 122 -10.70 -8.10 3.57
CA GLY A 122 -10.73 -8.33 2.14
C GLY A 122 -9.59 -7.66 1.38
N LEU A 123 -9.88 -7.23 0.16
CA LEU A 123 -8.99 -6.48 -0.72
C LEU A 123 -9.58 -5.11 -1.03
N SER A 124 -8.89 -4.05 -0.62
CA SER A 124 -9.32 -2.67 -0.89
C SER A 124 -9.28 -2.33 -2.37
N ILE A 125 -10.36 -1.74 -2.85
CA ILE A 125 -10.54 -1.31 -4.22
C ILE A 125 -10.98 0.15 -4.32
N ALA A 126 -10.65 0.76 -5.45
CA ALA A 126 -11.19 2.03 -5.92
C ALA A 126 -11.98 1.79 -7.19
N ILE A 127 -13.19 2.32 -7.28
CA ILE A 127 -14.01 2.24 -8.48
C ILE A 127 -14.42 3.65 -8.89
N ASP A 128 -14.23 3.97 -10.16
CA ASP A 128 -14.62 5.23 -10.76
C ASP A 128 -15.86 5.01 -11.65
N TYR A 129 -16.89 5.81 -11.43
CA TYR A 129 -18.08 5.88 -12.27
C TYR A 129 -18.05 7.16 -13.11
N LYS A 130 -18.26 7.01 -14.42
CA LYS A 130 -18.36 8.12 -15.37
C LYS A 130 -19.72 8.10 -16.04
N ASN A 131 -20.44 9.21 -15.97
CA ASN A 131 -21.83 9.29 -16.42
C ASN A 131 -22.73 8.19 -15.83
N GLY A 132 -22.50 7.83 -14.57
CA GLY A 132 -23.24 6.76 -13.88
C GLY A 132 -22.89 5.33 -14.30
N ARG A 133 -21.90 5.13 -15.18
CA ARG A 133 -21.41 3.81 -15.60
C ARG A 133 -20.08 3.50 -14.95
N LEU A 134 -19.89 2.26 -14.53
CA LEU A 134 -18.60 1.78 -14.04
C LEU A 134 -17.57 1.94 -15.16
N TYR A 135 -16.62 2.87 -14.94
CA TYR A 135 -15.61 3.25 -15.91
C TYR A 135 -14.30 2.52 -15.68
N ARG A 136 -13.87 2.44 -14.40
CA ARG A 136 -12.59 1.85 -14.04
C ARG A 136 -12.62 1.34 -12.61
N GLY A 137 -11.91 0.22 -12.36
CA GLY A 137 -11.68 -0.30 -11.02
C GLY A 137 -10.24 -0.71 -10.81
N ALA A 138 -9.68 -0.39 -9.63
CA ALA A 138 -8.28 -0.61 -9.33
C ALA A 138 -8.05 -1.13 -7.92
N THR A 139 -7.02 -1.97 -7.72
CA THR A 139 -6.54 -2.37 -6.40
C THR A 139 -5.81 -1.20 -5.73
N ARG A 140 -5.70 -1.22 -4.39
CA ARG A 140 -5.01 -0.16 -3.63
C ARG A 140 -3.58 0.10 -4.10
N GLY A 141 -2.82 -0.95 -4.43
CA GLY A 141 -1.42 -0.84 -4.80
C GLY A 141 -0.58 -0.16 -3.70
N ASN A 142 0.16 0.90 -4.06
CA ASN A 142 0.93 1.73 -3.12
C ASN A 142 0.13 2.95 -2.57
N GLY A 143 -1.17 2.99 -2.84
CA GLY A 143 -2.06 4.09 -2.46
C GLY A 143 -2.14 5.22 -3.48
N LYS A 144 -1.17 5.38 -4.38
CA LYS A 144 -1.19 6.34 -5.50
C LYS A 144 -1.46 5.64 -6.83
N VAL A 145 -0.92 4.42 -6.97
CA VAL A 145 -0.99 3.60 -8.20
C VAL A 145 -1.42 2.21 -7.81
N GLY A 146 -2.48 1.71 -8.45
CA GLY A 146 -2.98 0.35 -8.31
C GLY A 146 -2.86 -0.45 -9.60
N GLU A 147 -3.31 -1.70 -9.56
CA GLU A 147 -3.48 -2.56 -10.72
C GLU A 147 -4.93 -2.42 -11.22
N ASP A 148 -5.11 -2.20 -12.51
CA ASP A 148 -6.43 -2.15 -13.14
C ASP A 148 -7.05 -3.55 -13.13
N VAL A 149 -8.15 -3.70 -12.42
CA VAL A 149 -8.91 -4.95 -12.26
C VAL A 149 -10.36 -4.78 -12.73
N THR A 150 -10.59 -3.82 -13.63
CA THR A 150 -11.93 -3.46 -14.09
C THR A 150 -12.70 -4.68 -14.61
N ALA A 151 -12.09 -5.49 -15.47
CA ALA A 151 -12.71 -6.67 -16.04
C ALA A 151 -13.12 -7.69 -14.96
N ASN A 152 -12.30 -7.86 -13.91
CA ASN A 152 -12.59 -8.75 -12.80
C ASN A 152 -13.73 -8.19 -11.92
N LEU A 153 -13.76 -6.89 -11.64
CA LEU A 153 -14.83 -6.24 -10.89
C LEU A 153 -16.17 -6.29 -11.63
N MET A 154 -16.15 -6.25 -12.96
CA MET A 154 -17.36 -6.41 -13.77
C MET A 154 -18.04 -7.78 -13.56
N THR A 155 -17.34 -8.80 -13.07
CA THR A 155 -17.91 -10.12 -12.79
C THR A 155 -18.65 -10.20 -11.45
N ILE A 156 -18.41 -9.24 -10.52
CA ILE A 156 -19.08 -9.22 -9.21
C ILE A 156 -20.54 -8.85 -9.40
N GLN A 157 -21.45 -9.75 -9.07
CA GLN A 157 -22.88 -9.60 -9.37
C GLN A 157 -23.53 -8.45 -8.57
N SER A 158 -23.19 -8.28 -7.31
CA SER A 158 -23.72 -7.24 -6.42
C SER A 158 -23.27 -5.83 -6.79
N LEU A 159 -22.23 -5.68 -7.65
CA LEU A 159 -21.72 -4.39 -8.06
C LEU A 159 -22.52 -3.83 -9.24
N PRO A 160 -23.23 -2.69 -9.11
CA PRO A 160 -23.92 -2.04 -10.21
C PRO A 160 -22.94 -1.60 -11.31
N LYS A 161 -23.19 -2.03 -12.56
CA LYS A 161 -22.40 -1.63 -13.72
C LYS A 161 -22.88 -0.30 -14.29
N GLU A 162 -24.14 0.01 -14.07
CA GLU A 162 -24.80 1.24 -14.45
C GLU A 162 -25.78 1.67 -13.36
N ILE A 163 -25.74 2.94 -12.98
CA ILE A 163 -26.63 3.54 -12.01
C ILE A 163 -27.61 4.47 -12.74
N PRO A 164 -28.92 4.32 -12.52
CA PRO A 164 -29.91 5.15 -13.19
C PRO A 164 -29.71 6.65 -12.93
N ASN A 165 -29.68 7.47 -13.98
CA ASN A 165 -29.44 8.91 -13.90
C ASN A 165 -30.35 9.66 -12.91
N LYS A 166 -31.59 9.17 -12.70
CA LYS A 166 -32.53 9.77 -11.73
C LYS A 166 -32.11 9.64 -10.27
N LEU A 167 -31.15 8.76 -9.98
CA LEU A 167 -30.60 8.54 -8.62
C LEU A 167 -29.32 9.33 -8.39
N LEU A 168 -28.71 9.84 -9.45
CA LEU A 168 -27.41 10.49 -9.40
C LEU A 168 -27.55 11.97 -9.06
N GLU A 169 -26.94 12.42 -7.96
CA GLU A 169 -26.68 13.83 -7.69
C GLU A 169 -25.49 14.33 -8.53
N GLN A 170 -24.48 13.44 -8.70
CA GLN A 170 -23.32 13.67 -9.56
C GLN A 170 -23.13 12.48 -10.51
N LYS A 171 -22.88 12.80 -11.78
CA LYS A 171 -22.70 11.77 -12.81
C LYS A 171 -21.35 11.07 -12.74
N ASP A 172 -20.34 11.81 -12.29
CA ASP A 172 -18.97 11.34 -12.16
C ASP A 172 -18.59 11.28 -10.67
N PHE A 173 -18.16 10.13 -10.22
CA PHE A 173 -17.75 9.93 -8.83
C PHE A 173 -16.81 8.73 -8.69
N SER A 174 -16.05 8.72 -7.61
CA SER A 174 -15.21 7.59 -7.20
C SER A 174 -15.69 7.05 -5.86
N ILE A 175 -15.60 5.74 -5.69
CA ILE A 175 -15.93 5.05 -4.43
C ILE A 175 -14.75 4.21 -3.95
N ARG A 176 -14.74 3.95 -2.65
CA ARG A 176 -13.81 3.01 -2.04
C ARG A 176 -14.61 1.90 -1.40
N GLY A 177 -14.10 0.69 -1.52
CA GLY A 177 -14.72 -0.48 -0.94
C GLY A 177 -13.70 -1.58 -0.66
N GLU A 178 -14.21 -2.66 -0.09
CA GLU A 178 -13.47 -3.88 0.15
C GLU A 178 -14.16 -5.03 -0.59
N VAL A 179 -13.42 -5.74 -1.43
CA VAL A 179 -13.88 -7.00 -2.03
C VAL A 179 -13.53 -8.13 -1.09
N TYR A 180 -14.50 -8.99 -0.83
CA TYR A 180 -14.33 -10.12 0.08
C TYR A 180 -14.94 -11.41 -0.52
N LEU A 181 -14.63 -12.53 0.11
CA LEU A 181 -15.21 -13.83 -0.21
C LEU A 181 -16.07 -14.27 0.97
N PRO A 182 -17.39 -14.52 0.77
CA PRO A 182 -18.27 -15.05 1.80
C PRO A 182 -17.74 -16.36 2.39
N LYS A 183 -17.93 -16.57 3.69
CA LYS A 183 -17.45 -17.76 4.43
C LYS A 183 -18.00 -19.05 3.84
N GLU A 184 -19.26 -19.05 3.45
CA GLU A 184 -19.91 -20.22 2.86
C GLU A 184 -19.32 -20.59 1.48
N ASP A 185 -18.99 -19.59 0.65
CA ASP A 185 -18.38 -19.83 -0.67
C ASP A 185 -16.91 -20.26 -0.52
N PHE A 186 -16.19 -19.72 0.48
CA PHE A 186 -14.86 -20.19 0.82
C PHE A 186 -14.85 -21.68 1.22
N LYS A 187 -15.82 -22.12 2.03
CA LYS A 187 -15.97 -23.54 2.41
C LYS A 187 -16.25 -24.42 1.20
N LYS A 188 -17.14 -23.99 0.28
CA LYS A 188 -17.44 -24.72 -0.95
C LYS A 188 -16.21 -24.91 -1.83
N ILE A 189 -15.46 -23.81 -2.04
CA ILE A 189 -14.22 -23.84 -2.82
C ILE A 189 -13.20 -24.81 -2.23
N ASN A 190 -13.01 -24.80 -0.92
CA ASN A 190 -12.07 -25.73 -0.27
C ASN A 190 -12.56 -27.17 -0.32
N ALA A 191 -13.86 -27.44 -0.20
CA ALA A 191 -14.41 -28.77 -0.34
C ALA A 191 -14.26 -29.34 -1.78
N GLU A 192 -14.33 -28.49 -2.81
CA GLU A 192 -14.03 -28.88 -4.21
C GLU A 192 -12.55 -29.20 -4.39
N ARG A 193 -11.64 -28.35 -3.88
CA ARG A 193 -10.19 -28.55 -3.94
C ARG A 193 -9.76 -29.84 -3.25
N GLU A 194 -10.36 -30.15 -2.11
CA GLU A 194 -10.10 -31.40 -1.37
C GLU A 194 -10.48 -32.63 -2.20
N LYS A 195 -11.63 -32.59 -2.88
CA LYS A 195 -12.05 -33.68 -3.79
C LYS A 195 -11.10 -33.86 -4.97
N GLU A 196 -10.49 -32.78 -5.43
CA GLU A 196 -9.50 -32.79 -6.52
C GLU A 196 -8.08 -33.08 -6.04
N GLY A 197 -7.84 -33.27 -4.73
CA GLY A 197 -6.51 -33.51 -4.15
C GLY A 197 -5.58 -32.31 -4.23
N LEU A 198 -6.13 -31.09 -4.29
CA LEU A 198 -5.37 -29.85 -4.32
C LEU A 198 -5.19 -29.27 -2.92
N ASP A 199 -4.12 -28.49 -2.73
CA ASP A 199 -3.89 -27.76 -1.48
C ASP A 199 -5.05 -26.80 -1.18
N LEU A 200 -5.51 -26.80 0.08
CA LEU A 200 -6.60 -25.93 0.50
C LEU A 200 -6.13 -24.49 0.61
N TYR A 201 -7.03 -23.55 0.33
CA TYR A 201 -6.78 -22.14 0.60
C TYR A 201 -6.78 -21.85 2.10
N ALA A 202 -5.87 -21.01 2.55
CA ALA A 202 -5.64 -20.76 3.97
C ALA A 202 -6.72 -19.88 4.62
N ASN A 203 -7.21 -18.84 3.92
CA ASN A 203 -8.22 -17.93 4.43
C ASN A 203 -9.01 -17.23 3.31
N PRO A 204 -10.21 -16.70 3.60
CA PRO A 204 -11.06 -16.01 2.61
C PRO A 204 -10.40 -14.78 1.99
N ARG A 205 -9.69 -13.95 2.78
CA ARG A 205 -9.02 -12.73 2.30
C ARG A 205 -8.00 -13.00 1.20
N ASN A 206 -7.06 -13.92 1.45
CA ASN A 206 -6.04 -14.26 0.46
C ASN A 206 -6.65 -14.90 -0.78
N THR A 207 -7.71 -15.69 -0.62
CA THR A 207 -8.46 -16.28 -1.72
C THR A 207 -9.17 -15.21 -2.56
N ALA A 208 -9.84 -14.25 -1.93
CA ALA A 208 -10.46 -13.11 -2.61
C ALA A 208 -9.43 -12.26 -3.37
N SER A 209 -8.30 -11.93 -2.69
CA SER A 209 -7.22 -11.16 -3.31
C SER A 209 -6.60 -11.89 -4.51
N GLY A 210 -6.38 -13.19 -4.39
CA GLY A 210 -5.88 -14.03 -5.48
C GLY A 210 -6.89 -14.15 -6.63
N ALA A 211 -8.16 -14.28 -6.32
CA ALA A 211 -9.23 -14.38 -7.32
C ALA A 211 -9.44 -13.07 -8.09
N LEU A 212 -9.45 -11.92 -7.40
CA LEU A 212 -9.61 -10.62 -8.07
C LEU A 212 -8.42 -10.24 -8.96
N ARG A 213 -7.26 -10.85 -8.74
CA ARG A 213 -6.01 -10.62 -9.50
C ARG A 213 -5.71 -11.75 -10.47
N GLN A 214 -6.73 -12.47 -10.96
CA GLN A 214 -6.58 -13.42 -12.06
C GLN A 214 -6.60 -12.69 -13.39
N LEU A 215 -5.73 -13.10 -14.30
CA LEU A 215 -5.70 -12.54 -15.65
C LEU A 215 -6.94 -12.90 -16.46
N ASP A 216 -7.52 -14.06 -16.21
CA ASP A 216 -8.80 -14.48 -16.76
C ASP A 216 -9.96 -14.12 -15.80
N PRO A 217 -10.84 -13.17 -16.17
CA PRO A 217 -11.98 -12.78 -15.34
C PRO A 217 -12.98 -13.91 -15.06
N LYS A 218 -12.99 -14.97 -15.87
CA LYS A 218 -13.84 -16.16 -15.62
C LYS A 218 -13.49 -16.85 -14.32
N VAL A 219 -12.20 -16.88 -13.97
CA VAL A 219 -11.76 -17.44 -12.69
C VAL A 219 -12.28 -16.58 -11.53
N THR A 220 -12.29 -15.26 -11.70
CA THR A 220 -12.89 -14.35 -10.71
C THR A 220 -14.40 -14.59 -10.58
N ALA A 221 -15.11 -14.70 -11.71
CA ALA A 221 -16.55 -14.95 -11.75
C ALA A 221 -16.96 -16.24 -11.02
N SER A 222 -16.13 -17.30 -11.10
CA SER A 222 -16.41 -18.59 -10.44
C SER A 222 -16.28 -18.55 -8.91
N ARG A 223 -15.79 -17.44 -8.32
CA ARG A 223 -15.49 -17.34 -6.88
C ARG A 223 -16.59 -16.68 -6.06
N ASN A 224 -17.67 -16.18 -6.67
CA ASN A 224 -18.75 -15.48 -5.98
C ASN A 224 -18.27 -14.38 -5.02
N LEU A 225 -17.33 -13.53 -5.48
CA LEU A 225 -16.86 -12.40 -4.69
C LEU A 225 -17.98 -11.38 -4.50
N ASP A 226 -17.95 -10.70 -3.35
CA ASP A 226 -18.85 -9.61 -3.04
C ASP A 226 -18.06 -8.36 -2.61
N ALA A 227 -18.71 -7.19 -2.49
CA ALA A 227 -18.07 -5.94 -2.18
C ALA A 227 -18.90 -5.05 -1.24
N ILE A 228 -18.23 -4.43 -0.27
CA ILE A 228 -18.81 -3.44 0.65
C ILE A 228 -18.11 -2.11 0.43
N PHE A 229 -18.91 -1.02 0.32
CA PHE A 229 -18.40 0.31 0.02
C PHE A 229 -18.49 1.22 1.25
N TYR A 230 -17.43 2.04 1.46
CA TYR A 230 -17.28 2.83 2.69
C TYR A 230 -16.82 4.27 2.48
N ASN A 231 -16.58 4.73 1.24
CA ASN A 231 -16.29 6.13 0.93
C ASN A 231 -16.83 6.51 -0.45
N TYR A 232 -17.31 7.76 -0.54
CA TYR A 232 -17.83 8.39 -1.76
C TYR A 232 -17.11 9.71 -2.03
N PHE A 233 -16.69 9.93 -3.27
CA PHE A 233 -15.98 11.13 -3.73
C PHE A 233 -16.62 11.64 -5.01
N PRO A 234 -17.40 12.73 -4.97
CA PRO A 234 -18.02 13.33 -6.15
C PRO A 234 -17.02 14.13 -6.99
N TYR A 235 -17.19 14.15 -8.32
CA TYR A 235 -16.39 14.92 -9.27
C TYR A 235 -17.27 15.65 -10.29
N ASN A 236 -16.83 16.85 -10.75
CA ASN A 236 -17.47 17.56 -11.84
C ASN A 236 -17.16 16.93 -13.19
N ASN A 237 -15.96 16.41 -13.37
CA ASN A 237 -15.50 15.72 -14.57
C ASN A 237 -14.34 14.78 -14.21
N LEU A 238 -14.42 13.50 -14.65
CA LEU A 238 -13.35 12.53 -14.49
C LEU A 238 -12.23 12.65 -15.55
N GLY A 239 -12.19 13.72 -16.35
CA GLY A 239 -11.13 13.99 -17.31
C GLY A 239 -9.76 14.18 -16.63
N TYR A 240 -8.72 13.51 -17.14
CA TYR A 240 -7.37 13.51 -16.56
C TYR A 240 -6.68 14.89 -16.50
N ALA A 241 -7.13 15.89 -17.26
CA ALA A 241 -6.48 17.19 -17.38
C ALA A 241 -7.06 18.28 -16.45
N GLU A 242 -8.31 18.15 -16.03
CA GLU A 242 -9.01 19.17 -15.23
C GLU A 242 -9.75 18.49 -14.09
N ARG A 243 -9.02 18.16 -13.03
CA ARG A 243 -9.56 17.55 -11.80
C ARG A 243 -10.07 18.65 -10.89
N GLU A 244 -11.29 19.09 -11.06
CA GLU A 244 -11.99 19.85 -10.03
C GLU A 244 -12.80 18.88 -9.17
N GLN A 245 -12.34 18.64 -7.96
CA GLN A 245 -13.17 18.07 -6.89
C GLN A 245 -14.30 19.06 -6.64
N ILE A 246 -15.54 18.59 -6.61
CA ILE A 246 -16.67 19.46 -6.28
C ILE A 246 -16.47 19.96 -4.86
N LYS A 247 -16.16 21.24 -4.73
CA LYS A 247 -16.31 21.93 -3.46
C LYS A 247 -17.80 21.94 -3.16
N SER A 248 -18.19 21.24 -2.12
CA SER A 248 -19.49 21.10 -1.48
C SER A 248 -20.49 22.25 -1.68
N SER A 249 -21.04 22.47 -2.85
CA SER A 249 -22.00 23.55 -3.06
C SER A 249 -23.36 23.12 -3.59
N SER A 250 -23.58 21.82 -3.79
CA SER A 250 -24.88 21.31 -4.21
C SER A 250 -25.29 19.97 -3.62
N ALA A 251 -24.42 19.29 -2.90
CA ALA A 251 -24.77 18.01 -2.29
C ALA A 251 -25.19 18.21 -0.84
N SER A 252 -26.33 17.68 -0.48
CA SER A 252 -26.84 17.53 0.89
C SER A 252 -25.97 16.65 1.78
N ILE A 253 -24.77 16.23 1.34
CA ILE A 253 -23.88 15.30 2.02
C ILE A 253 -22.75 16.09 2.68
N ASP A 254 -22.97 16.49 3.92
CA ASP A 254 -22.00 17.13 4.81
C ASP A 254 -21.44 16.19 5.88
N LYS A 255 -21.99 14.97 5.96
CA LYS A 255 -21.63 13.93 6.93
C LYS A 255 -21.27 12.62 6.26
N HIS A 256 -20.31 11.92 6.84
CA HIS A 256 -19.87 10.62 6.35
C HIS A 256 -21.01 9.57 6.39
N PHE A 257 -21.80 9.54 7.46
CA PHE A 257 -22.94 8.62 7.56
C PHE A 257 -23.97 8.84 6.46
N SER A 258 -24.24 10.10 6.10
CA SER A 258 -25.11 10.45 4.97
C SER A 258 -24.53 9.98 3.63
N SER A 259 -23.21 9.97 3.49
CA SER A 259 -22.58 9.43 2.27
C SER A 259 -22.77 7.92 2.14
N LEU A 260 -22.76 7.17 3.24
CA LEU A 260 -23.07 5.74 3.25
C LEU A 260 -24.55 5.48 2.88
N GLU A 261 -25.48 6.26 3.43
CA GLU A 261 -26.90 6.18 3.06
C GLU A 261 -27.11 6.51 1.56
N TYR A 262 -26.35 7.44 1.02
CA TYR A 262 -26.41 7.77 -0.40
C TYR A 262 -25.89 6.63 -1.28
N LEU A 263 -24.78 5.99 -0.90
CA LEU A 263 -24.27 4.81 -1.62
C LEU A 263 -25.31 3.69 -1.67
N GLU A 264 -26.02 3.41 -0.56
CA GLU A 264 -27.11 2.43 -0.52
C GLU A 264 -28.26 2.79 -1.51
N LYS A 265 -28.63 4.09 -1.60
CA LYS A 265 -29.64 4.54 -2.60
C LYS A 265 -29.19 4.33 -4.02
N LEU A 266 -27.88 4.35 -4.28
CA LEU A 266 -27.30 4.05 -5.59
C LEU A 266 -27.23 2.53 -5.88
N GLY A 267 -27.59 1.67 -4.92
CA GLY A 267 -27.49 0.22 -5.01
C GLY A 267 -26.09 -0.31 -4.71
N LEU A 268 -25.24 0.50 -4.09
CA LEU A 268 -23.89 0.14 -3.66
C LEU A 268 -23.94 -0.28 -2.19
N HIS A 269 -23.70 -1.56 -1.92
CA HIS A 269 -23.83 -2.16 -0.59
C HIS A 269 -22.80 -1.59 0.40
N THR A 270 -23.26 -1.02 1.53
CA THR A 270 -22.40 -0.39 2.54
C THR A 270 -22.37 -1.09 3.89
N ASN A 271 -22.93 -2.30 3.99
CA ASN A 271 -23.14 -3.00 5.26
C ASN A 271 -24.02 -2.19 6.26
N LYS A 272 -25.09 -1.60 5.75
CA LYS A 272 -25.96 -0.65 6.44
C LYS A 272 -26.44 -1.12 7.83
N GLU A 273 -26.66 -2.42 8.01
CA GLU A 273 -27.16 -3.00 9.27
C GLU A 273 -26.12 -2.91 10.40
N HIS A 274 -24.85 -2.69 10.06
CA HIS A 274 -23.71 -2.69 10.97
C HIS A 274 -22.90 -1.39 10.90
N ASN A 275 -23.46 -0.33 10.35
CA ASN A 275 -22.93 1.03 10.41
C ASN A 275 -23.66 1.81 11.48
N TYR A 276 -22.94 2.30 12.48
CA TYR A 276 -23.51 2.96 13.64
C TYR A 276 -23.05 4.40 13.74
N LEU A 277 -24.01 5.31 13.99
CA LEU A 277 -23.75 6.70 14.32
C LEU A 277 -23.62 6.85 15.84
N CYS A 278 -22.43 7.20 16.31
CA CYS A 278 -22.10 7.36 17.72
C CYS A 278 -21.98 8.85 18.09
N LYS A 279 -22.57 9.25 19.21
CA LYS A 279 -22.55 10.63 19.71
C LYS A 279 -21.25 10.98 20.43
N ASN A 280 -20.56 9.98 20.94
CA ASN A 280 -19.32 10.12 21.71
C ASN A 280 -18.46 8.86 21.60
N ILE A 281 -17.26 8.93 22.17
CA ILE A 281 -16.30 7.83 22.11
C ILE A 281 -16.71 6.63 22.98
N ASP A 282 -17.50 6.84 24.02
CA ASP A 282 -17.95 5.76 24.91
C ASP A 282 -18.93 4.82 24.18
N GLU A 283 -19.80 5.37 23.33
CA GLU A 283 -20.66 4.55 22.45
C GLU A 283 -19.83 3.72 21.47
N VAL A 284 -18.73 4.26 20.95
CA VAL A 284 -17.78 3.52 20.10
C VAL A 284 -17.13 2.35 20.85
N ILE A 285 -16.70 2.58 22.10
CA ILE A 285 -16.07 1.56 22.94
C ILE A 285 -17.07 0.43 23.26
N ASN A 286 -18.32 0.78 23.58
CA ASN A 286 -19.37 -0.22 23.84
C ASN A 286 -19.62 -1.11 22.60
N LEU A 287 -19.74 -0.50 21.41
CA LEU A 287 -19.91 -1.24 20.16
C LEU A 287 -18.70 -2.13 19.86
N TYR A 288 -17.49 -1.66 20.13
CA TYR A 288 -16.28 -2.47 19.93
C TYR A 288 -16.29 -3.73 20.78
N GLN A 289 -16.68 -3.60 22.08
CA GLN A 289 -16.78 -4.75 22.98
C GLN A 289 -17.85 -5.73 22.51
N GLU A 290 -19.01 -5.22 22.09
CA GLU A 290 -20.10 -6.03 21.55
C GLU A 290 -19.67 -6.81 20.29
N TRP A 291 -19.02 -6.14 19.35
CA TRP A 291 -18.62 -6.76 18.09
C TRP A 291 -17.42 -7.71 18.24
N GLN A 292 -16.58 -7.53 19.24
CA GLN A 292 -15.53 -8.49 19.56
C GLN A 292 -16.11 -9.87 19.91
N GLU A 293 -17.29 -9.92 20.53
CA GLU A 293 -17.99 -11.18 20.84
C GLU A 293 -18.80 -11.72 19.66
N LYS A 294 -19.34 -10.83 18.81
CA LYS A 294 -20.26 -11.19 17.72
C LYS A 294 -19.58 -11.42 16.38
N LYS A 295 -18.27 -11.21 16.22
CA LYS A 295 -17.53 -11.26 14.96
C LYS A 295 -17.78 -12.53 14.13
N ASP A 296 -17.93 -13.67 14.81
CA ASP A 296 -18.08 -14.98 14.16
C ASP A 296 -19.49 -15.22 13.60
N SER A 297 -20.47 -14.38 13.95
CA SER A 297 -21.87 -14.49 13.49
C SER A 297 -22.08 -14.00 12.03
N LEU A 298 -21.09 -13.30 11.48
CA LEU A 298 -21.14 -12.74 10.12
C LEU A 298 -20.77 -13.76 9.06
N ASP A 299 -21.33 -13.63 7.86
CA ASP A 299 -20.97 -14.44 6.68
C ASP A 299 -19.65 -14.00 6.02
N PHE A 300 -18.97 -12.99 6.57
CA PHE A 300 -17.68 -12.52 6.12
C PHE A 300 -16.73 -12.29 7.30
N GLU A 301 -15.43 -12.25 7.02
CA GLU A 301 -14.43 -12.01 8.05
C GLU A 301 -14.26 -10.50 8.32
N ILE A 302 -14.05 -10.17 9.58
CA ILE A 302 -13.71 -8.82 10.05
C ILE A 302 -12.51 -8.89 10.99
N ASP A 303 -11.64 -7.89 10.91
CA ASP A 303 -10.44 -7.80 11.74
C ASP A 303 -10.52 -6.66 12.79
N GLY A 304 -11.69 -6.03 12.91
CA GLY A 304 -11.93 -4.93 13.82
C GLY A 304 -13.09 -4.03 13.37
N ALA A 305 -12.99 -2.77 13.72
CA ALA A 305 -13.87 -1.70 13.26
C ALA A 305 -13.05 -0.54 12.69
N VAL A 306 -13.67 0.31 11.90
CA VAL A 306 -13.14 1.61 11.50
C VAL A 306 -13.98 2.69 12.15
N VAL A 307 -13.34 3.55 12.93
CA VAL A 307 -13.98 4.69 13.58
C VAL A 307 -13.60 5.94 12.81
N LYS A 308 -14.59 6.72 12.40
CA LYS A 308 -14.41 7.95 11.60
C LYS A 308 -15.15 9.13 12.27
N VAL A 309 -14.56 10.31 12.21
CA VAL A 309 -15.29 11.54 12.53
C VAL A 309 -16.38 11.76 11.48
N ASN A 310 -17.62 11.98 11.90
CA ASN A 310 -18.76 12.01 10.98
C ASN A 310 -18.83 13.27 10.10
N GLN A 311 -18.48 14.43 10.64
CA GLN A 311 -18.55 15.72 9.94
C GLN A 311 -17.40 15.84 8.94
N LEU A 312 -17.72 16.02 7.64
CA LEU A 312 -16.72 16.09 6.56
C LEU A 312 -15.84 17.35 6.60
N ASP A 313 -16.34 18.45 7.13
CA ASP A 313 -15.58 19.67 7.37
C ASP A 313 -14.52 19.48 8.47
N LEU A 314 -14.87 18.76 9.55
CA LEU A 314 -13.91 18.39 10.59
C LEU A 314 -12.85 17.40 10.07
N GLN A 315 -13.23 16.47 9.19
CA GLN A 315 -12.25 15.58 8.52
C GLN A 315 -11.22 16.38 7.72
N LYS A 316 -11.66 17.41 6.97
CA LYS A 316 -10.78 18.32 6.24
C LYS A 316 -9.86 19.10 7.18
N THR A 317 -10.38 19.60 8.28
CA THR A 317 -9.60 20.34 9.28
C THR A 317 -8.54 19.48 9.95
N LEU A 318 -8.88 18.24 10.31
CA LEU A 318 -7.96 17.26 10.90
C LEU A 318 -6.87 16.84 9.91
N GLY A 319 -7.23 16.75 8.63
CA GLY A 319 -6.30 16.40 7.58
C GLY A 319 -5.69 15.01 7.73
N GLU A 320 -4.52 14.84 7.14
CA GLU A 320 -3.84 13.55 7.05
C GLU A 320 -2.35 13.64 7.35
N THR A 321 -1.74 12.52 7.66
CA THR A 321 -0.28 12.33 7.70
C THR A 321 0.20 11.81 6.34
N SER A 322 1.49 11.57 6.18
CA SER A 322 2.00 10.89 4.97
C SER A 322 1.43 9.49 4.76
N LYS A 323 0.92 8.85 5.82
CA LYS A 323 0.51 7.44 5.85
C LYS A 323 -0.99 7.25 6.07
N ALA A 324 -1.61 8.01 6.98
CA ALA A 324 -2.97 7.79 7.47
C ALA A 324 -3.74 9.09 7.67
N PRO A 325 -5.08 9.10 7.51
CA PRO A 325 -5.93 10.21 7.92
C PRO A 325 -5.94 10.33 9.45
N ARG A 326 -6.01 11.57 9.97
CA ARG A 326 -6.13 11.79 11.42
C ARG A 326 -7.56 11.61 11.93
N TRP A 327 -8.53 11.76 11.04
CA TRP A 327 -9.97 11.68 11.32
C TRP A 327 -10.54 10.27 11.32
N ALA A 328 -9.73 9.25 11.03
CA ALA A 328 -10.12 7.84 11.04
C ALA A 328 -9.05 6.96 11.68
N ILE A 329 -9.49 5.92 12.37
CA ILE A 329 -8.62 4.92 13.00
C ILE A 329 -9.21 3.53 12.86
N ALA A 330 -8.36 2.52 12.68
CA ALA A 330 -8.75 1.11 12.71
C ALA A 330 -8.64 0.58 14.14
N LEU A 331 -9.77 0.26 14.75
CA LEU A 331 -9.87 -0.33 16.09
C LEU A 331 -9.89 -1.85 15.92
N LYS A 332 -8.71 -2.46 16.04
CA LYS A 332 -8.48 -3.88 15.80
C LYS A 332 -8.98 -4.73 16.97
N PHE A 333 -9.63 -5.85 16.66
CA PHE A 333 -9.97 -6.83 17.69
C PHE A 333 -8.69 -7.42 18.31
N SER A 334 -8.82 -7.88 19.55
CA SER A 334 -7.72 -8.59 20.21
C SER A 334 -7.31 -9.76 19.34
N ALA A 335 -6.01 -9.86 19.07
CA ALA A 335 -5.47 -10.97 18.29
C ALA A 335 -5.76 -12.28 19.00
N GLU A 336 -6.15 -13.30 18.22
CA GLU A 336 -6.24 -14.66 18.75
C GLU A 336 -4.90 -15.09 19.33
N GLU A 337 -4.98 -15.82 20.44
CA GLU A 337 -3.84 -16.39 21.11
C GLU A 337 -3.97 -17.92 21.14
N ALA A 338 -2.86 -18.60 20.91
CA ALA A 338 -2.83 -20.05 21.01
C ALA A 338 -1.69 -20.49 21.91
N LEU A 339 -1.96 -21.53 22.71
CA LEU A 339 -0.97 -22.14 23.58
C LEU A 339 -0.24 -23.23 22.79
N THR A 340 1.08 -23.16 22.78
CA THR A 340 1.92 -24.17 22.13
C THR A 340 3.25 -24.33 22.89
N ARG A 341 4.07 -25.31 22.49
CA ARG A 341 5.35 -25.58 23.13
C ARG A 341 6.51 -25.19 22.22
N VAL A 342 7.58 -24.64 22.83
CA VAL A 342 8.85 -24.36 22.17
C VAL A 342 9.66 -25.65 22.05
N LEU A 343 9.92 -26.08 20.82
CA LEU A 343 10.69 -27.29 20.52
C LEU A 343 12.19 -27.01 20.40
N SER A 344 12.55 -25.90 19.77
CA SER A 344 13.94 -25.43 19.63
C SER A 344 13.92 -23.93 19.29
N VAL A 345 15.09 -23.29 19.34
CA VAL A 345 15.26 -21.89 18.93
C VAL A 345 16.42 -21.77 17.94
N ASP A 346 16.13 -21.24 16.75
CA ASP A 346 17.10 -20.94 15.73
C ASP A 346 17.57 -19.49 15.84
N MET A 347 18.83 -19.24 15.53
CA MET A 347 19.41 -17.90 15.49
C MET A 347 19.50 -17.45 14.03
N GLU A 348 18.51 -16.68 13.57
CA GLU A 348 18.48 -16.18 12.18
C GLU A 348 19.31 -14.91 12.02
N VAL A 349 20.05 -14.84 10.90
CA VAL A 349 20.86 -13.68 10.55
C VAL A 349 20.12 -12.85 9.51
N GLY A 350 19.72 -11.65 9.90
CA GLY A 350 19.04 -10.69 9.01
C GLY A 350 19.98 -10.00 8.01
N ARG A 351 19.41 -9.27 7.07
CA ARG A 351 20.12 -8.52 6.01
C ARG A 351 21.20 -7.57 6.56
N THR A 352 20.96 -6.97 7.70
CA THR A 352 21.86 -6.02 8.37
C THR A 352 22.76 -6.69 9.43
N GLY A 353 22.82 -8.02 9.43
CA GLY A 353 23.58 -8.81 10.41
C GLY A 353 22.88 -9.01 11.75
N ALA A 354 21.69 -8.45 11.97
CA ALA A 354 20.95 -8.63 13.22
C ALA A 354 20.64 -10.11 13.46
N ILE A 355 20.93 -10.58 14.68
CA ILE A 355 20.63 -11.94 15.11
C ILE A 355 19.25 -11.96 15.78
N THR A 356 18.33 -12.70 15.19
CA THR A 356 16.95 -12.80 15.68
C THR A 356 16.69 -14.23 16.18
N PRO A 357 16.36 -14.44 17.47
CA PRO A 357 15.92 -15.73 17.95
C PRO A 357 14.51 -16.03 17.44
N VAL A 358 14.35 -17.19 16.79
CA VAL A 358 13.07 -17.68 16.24
C VAL A 358 12.79 -19.06 16.82
N ALA A 359 11.69 -19.18 17.55
CA ALA A 359 11.27 -20.45 18.13
C ALA A 359 10.61 -21.34 17.08
N ASN A 360 11.02 -22.61 17.02
CA ASN A 360 10.30 -23.69 16.39
C ASN A 360 9.29 -24.24 17.40
N LEU A 361 8.05 -24.31 17.00
CA LEU A 361 6.91 -24.62 17.88
C LEU A 361 6.28 -25.95 17.53
N GLU A 362 5.69 -26.58 18.51
CA GLU A 362 4.69 -27.62 18.23
C GLU A 362 3.58 -27.01 17.37
N PRO A 363 3.20 -27.65 16.22
CA PRO A 363 2.24 -27.06 15.32
C PRO A 363 0.92 -26.73 16.01
N VAL A 364 0.46 -25.47 15.91
CA VAL A 364 -0.78 -25.00 16.52
C VAL A 364 -1.61 -24.22 15.51
N LEU A 365 -2.93 -24.42 15.53
CA LEU A 365 -3.86 -23.62 14.73
C LEU A 365 -4.02 -22.24 15.37
N LEU A 366 -3.81 -21.17 14.59
CA LEU A 366 -3.91 -19.79 15.04
C LEU A 366 -4.41 -18.91 13.90
N ALA A 367 -5.56 -18.29 14.08
CA ALA A 367 -6.21 -17.44 13.08
C ALA A 367 -6.21 -18.09 11.67
N GLY A 368 -6.80 -19.30 11.58
CA GLY A 368 -7.01 -20.05 10.34
C GLY A 368 -5.75 -20.66 9.70
N THR A 369 -4.57 -20.55 10.31
CA THR A 369 -3.33 -21.16 9.76
C THR A 369 -2.57 -21.96 10.82
N THR A 370 -1.85 -23.00 10.39
CA THR A 370 -0.98 -23.77 11.27
C THR A 370 0.35 -23.05 11.46
N VAL A 371 0.58 -22.54 12.67
CA VAL A 371 1.82 -21.89 13.07
C VAL A 371 2.81 -22.95 13.58
N LYS A 372 4.03 -22.92 13.04
CA LYS A 372 5.14 -23.81 13.43
C LYS A 372 6.36 -23.03 13.92
N ARG A 373 6.40 -21.73 13.71
CA ARG A 373 7.52 -20.85 14.08
C ARG A 373 7.00 -19.50 14.56
N ALA A 374 7.63 -18.93 15.57
CA ALA A 374 7.33 -17.60 16.08
C ALA A 374 8.62 -16.85 16.45
N THR A 375 8.62 -15.53 16.19
CA THR A 375 9.76 -14.69 16.60
C THR A 375 9.76 -14.42 18.11
N ILE A 376 10.97 -14.27 18.66
CA ILE A 376 11.18 -13.73 20.02
C ILE A 376 11.80 -12.34 19.92
N HIS A 377 11.79 -11.73 18.75
CA HIS A 377 12.31 -10.41 18.39
C HIS A 377 13.81 -10.22 18.64
N ASN A 378 14.27 -10.25 19.88
CA ASN A 378 15.67 -10.07 20.28
C ASN A 378 15.96 -10.76 21.63
N PHE A 379 17.21 -10.74 22.07
CA PHE A 379 17.61 -11.39 23.33
C PHE A 379 17.09 -10.68 24.58
N ASP A 380 16.87 -9.38 24.54
CA ASP A 380 16.25 -8.65 25.65
C ASP A 380 14.81 -9.12 25.88
N GLN A 381 14.11 -9.48 24.81
CA GLN A 381 12.79 -10.11 24.89
C GLN A 381 12.86 -11.54 25.43
N VAL A 382 13.88 -12.32 25.03
CA VAL A 382 14.13 -13.65 25.61
C VAL A 382 14.31 -13.53 27.12
N ASP A 383 15.15 -12.61 27.58
CA ASP A 383 15.45 -12.38 29.01
C ASP A 383 14.19 -11.87 29.74
N ARG A 384 13.44 -10.94 29.15
CA ARG A 384 12.21 -10.38 29.74
C ARG A 384 11.12 -11.43 29.92
N LEU A 385 10.91 -12.29 28.93
CA LEU A 385 9.93 -13.37 28.99
C LEU A 385 10.39 -14.56 29.82
N GLY A 386 11.72 -14.70 30.04
CA GLY A 386 12.32 -15.86 30.69
C GLY A 386 12.01 -17.18 29.96
N VAL A 387 11.85 -17.12 28.64
CA VAL A 387 11.46 -18.25 27.80
C VAL A 387 12.62 -19.21 27.62
N LYS A 388 12.32 -20.51 27.74
CA LYS A 388 13.26 -21.65 27.56
C LYS A 388 12.74 -22.60 26.50
N VAL A 389 13.61 -23.35 25.88
CA VAL A 389 13.20 -24.51 25.08
C VAL A 389 12.49 -25.50 26.02
N GLY A 390 11.37 -26.07 25.60
CA GLY A 390 10.49 -26.91 26.39
C GLY A 390 9.33 -26.18 27.09
N ASP A 391 9.35 -24.85 27.16
CA ASP A 391 8.26 -24.06 27.74
C ASP A 391 6.99 -24.13 26.92
N PHE A 392 5.84 -24.06 27.60
CA PHE A 392 4.57 -23.69 26.98
C PHE A 392 4.47 -22.16 26.90
N VAL A 393 4.15 -21.70 25.71
CA VAL A 393 4.08 -20.24 25.38
C VAL A 393 2.77 -19.91 24.72
N LEU A 394 2.25 -18.71 25.03
CA LEU A 394 1.19 -18.09 24.27
C LEU A 394 1.79 -17.38 23.05
N VAL A 395 1.25 -17.69 21.89
CA VAL A 395 1.64 -17.09 20.61
C VAL A 395 0.45 -16.35 20.01
N ARG A 396 0.73 -15.23 19.35
CA ARG A 396 -0.24 -14.48 18.54
C ARG A 396 0.41 -14.06 17.23
N LYS A 397 -0.38 -13.58 16.29
CA LYS A 397 0.14 -12.96 15.06
C LYS A 397 0.22 -11.45 15.23
N ALA A 398 1.45 -10.91 15.27
CA ALA A 398 1.66 -9.45 15.21
C ALA A 398 1.17 -8.90 13.87
N GLY A 399 0.24 -7.92 13.92
CA GLY A 399 -0.38 -7.36 12.72
C GLY A 399 -1.06 -8.39 11.82
N GLU A 400 -1.56 -9.49 12.41
CA GLU A 400 -2.26 -10.60 11.72
C GLU A 400 -1.37 -11.44 10.78
N ILE A 401 -0.07 -11.19 10.74
CA ILE A 401 0.85 -11.82 9.78
C ILE A 401 1.95 -12.61 10.49
N ILE A 402 2.71 -11.98 11.37
CA ILE A 402 3.95 -12.55 11.93
C ILE A 402 3.68 -13.18 13.30
N PRO A 403 3.85 -14.51 13.46
CA PRO A 403 3.72 -15.13 14.78
C PRO A 403 4.83 -14.67 15.73
N GLU A 404 4.44 -14.27 16.94
CA GLU A 404 5.33 -13.86 18.03
C GLU A 404 4.97 -14.54 19.34
N ILE A 405 5.97 -14.78 20.19
CA ILE A 405 5.76 -15.23 21.57
C ILE A 405 5.50 -14.03 22.45
N ILE A 406 4.36 -14.03 23.15
CA ILE A 406 3.95 -12.91 24.02
C ILE A 406 4.12 -13.22 25.52
N LYS A 407 3.99 -14.49 25.90
CA LYS A 407 4.03 -14.90 27.30
C LYS A 407 4.46 -16.36 27.44
N VAL A 408 5.15 -16.66 28.53
CA VAL A 408 5.39 -18.03 29.00
C VAL A 408 4.28 -18.43 29.97
N GLU A 409 3.72 -19.63 29.83
CA GLU A 409 2.73 -20.18 30.74
C GLU A 409 3.43 -20.93 31.88
N GLU A 410 3.86 -20.18 32.90
CA GLU A 410 4.68 -20.71 34.00
C GLU A 410 4.00 -21.86 34.76
N ALA A 411 2.66 -21.82 34.83
CA ALA A 411 1.89 -22.87 35.50
C ALA A 411 2.04 -24.26 34.81
N LYS A 412 2.45 -24.28 33.55
CA LYS A 412 2.67 -25.50 32.76
C LYS A 412 4.15 -25.85 32.58
N ARG A 413 5.05 -25.06 33.15
CA ARG A 413 6.51 -25.26 33.05
C ARG A 413 6.90 -26.59 33.69
N GLY A 414 7.66 -27.43 32.96
CA GLY A 414 8.11 -28.74 33.42
C GLY A 414 7.03 -29.82 33.51
N GLN A 415 5.79 -29.55 33.06
CA GLN A 415 4.77 -30.59 32.99
C GLN A 415 5.07 -31.59 31.86
N SER A 416 4.95 -32.89 32.15
CA SER A 416 5.03 -33.90 31.11
C SER A 416 3.77 -33.92 30.24
N VAL A 417 3.94 -34.07 28.93
CA VAL A 417 2.86 -34.28 27.99
C VAL A 417 2.95 -35.71 27.48
N ASN A 418 1.86 -36.48 27.55
CA ASN A 418 1.81 -37.88 27.16
C ASN A 418 2.86 -38.77 27.87
N GLY A 419 3.31 -38.38 29.09
CA GLY A 419 4.28 -39.12 29.86
C GLY A 419 5.76 -38.84 29.55
N GLU A 420 6.03 -37.96 28.58
CA GLU A 420 7.37 -37.48 28.27
C GLU A 420 7.66 -36.16 29.02
N ALA A 421 8.69 -36.17 29.87
CA ALA A 421 9.23 -34.99 30.50
C ALA A 421 10.18 -34.31 29.50
N PHE A 422 10.02 -32.98 29.30
CA PHE A 422 10.95 -32.20 28.50
C PHE A 422 11.90 -31.43 29.40
N ASP A 423 13.20 -31.58 29.15
CA ASP A 423 14.21 -30.79 29.82
C ASP A 423 14.11 -29.33 29.37
N LEU A 424 14.05 -28.41 30.31
CA LEU A 424 14.09 -26.99 30.06
C LEU A 424 15.52 -26.56 29.74
N VAL A 425 15.74 -26.01 28.53
CA VAL A 425 17.05 -25.54 28.09
C VAL A 425 17.04 -24.02 27.94
N ASP A 426 17.99 -23.34 28.55
CA ASP A 426 18.16 -21.91 28.46
C ASP A 426 18.55 -21.49 27.03
N ILE A 427 17.95 -20.38 26.54
CA ILE A 427 18.29 -19.78 25.26
C ILE A 427 19.47 -18.83 25.48
N THR A 428 20.68 -19.29 25.12
CA THR A 428 21.90 -18.53 25.34
C THR A 428 22.21 -17.58 24.18
N ARG A 429 22.75 -16.39 24.50
CA ARG A 429 23.27 -15.45 23.50
C ARG A 429 24.51 -16.03 22.83
N PRO A 430 24.55 -16.18 21.49
CA PRO A 430 25.75 -16.67 20.82
C PRO A 430 26.86 -15.62 20.86
N ALA A 431 28.11 -16.07 21.09
CA ALA A 431 29.27 -15.21 21.01
C ALA A 431 29.69 -14.94 19.56
N ASN A 432 29.42 -15.91 18.68
CA ASN A 432 29.81 -15.85 17.26
C ASN A 432 28.60 -16.03 16.36
N CYS A 433 28.69 -15.47 15.16
CA CYS A 433 27.67 -15.59 14.13
C CYS A 433 27.45 -17.07 13.77
N PRO A 434 26.20 -17.58 13.80
CA PRO A 434 25.92 -18.99 13.53
C PRO A 434 26.22 -19.40 12.07
N VAL A 435 26.36 -18.44 11.16
CA VAL A 435 26.59 -18.69 9.74
C VAL A 435 28.07 -18.55 9.35
N CYS A 436 28.75 -17.50 9.79
CA CYS A 436 30.13 -17.24 9.35
C CYS A 436 31.18 -17.31 10.46
N GLY A 437 30.80 -17.59 11.71
CA GLY A 437 31.72 -17.72 12.84
C GLY A 437 32.36 -16.42 13.36
N THR A 438 32.09 -15.27 12.72
CA THR A 438 32.64 -13.97 13.14
C THR A 438 32.07 -13.58 14.52
N ALA A 439 32.90 -13.03 15.40
CA ALA A 439 32.47 -12.53 16.70
C ALA A 439 31.33 -11.48 16.54
N LEU A 440 30.29 -11.63 17.35
CA LEU A 440 29.14 -10.75 17.31
C LEU A 440 29.38 -9.49 18.13
N GLU A 441 28.80 -8.38 17.72
CA GLU A 441 28.85 -7.10 18.39
C GLU A 441 27.46 -6.70 18.90
N GLN A 442 27.41 -6.10 20.10
CA GLN A 442 26.17 -5.57 20.66
C GLN A 442 25.99 -4.12 20.23
N GLU A 443 24.89 -3.84 19.52
CA GLU A 443 24.47 -2.48 19.14
C GLU A 443 23.10 -2.20 19.76
N ASP A 444 23.07 -1.40 20.83
CA ASP A 444 21.86 -1.19 21.64
C ASP A 444 21.25 -2.55 22.11
N THR A 445 20.01 -2.81 21.74
CA THR A 445 19.28 -4.07 22.06
C THR A 445 19.51 -5.18 21.03
N ILE A 446 20.32 -4.95 19.99
CA ILE A 446 20.47 -5.85 18.86
C ILE A 446 21.88 -6.45 18.83
N LEU A 447 21.97 -7.78 18.83
CA LEU A 447 23.20 -8.51 18.60
C LEU A 447 23.44 -8.63 17.08
N ARG A 448 24.64 -8.25 16.58
CA ARG A 448 24.95 -8.17 15.16
C ARG A 448 26.21 -8.91 14.75
N CYS A 449 26.13 -9.47 13.54
CA CYS A 449 27.32 -9.91 12.81
C CYS A 449 27.90 -8.76 12.01
N PRO A 450 29.13 -8.27 12.30
CA PRO A 450 29.75 -7.18 11.59
C PRO A 450 30.28 -7.55 10.20
N ASN A 451 30.32 -8.83 9.85
CA ASN A 451 30.88 -9.32 8.59
C ASN A 451 29.91 -9.13 7.41
N ILE A 452 29.76 -7.89 6.95
CA ILE A 452 28.79 -7.52 5.93
C ILE A 452 29.07 -8.16 4.56
N VAL A 453 30.37 -8.31 4.21
CA VAL A 453 30.79 -8.79 2.87
C VAL A 453 31.07 -10.28 2.82
N GLY A 454 31.34 -10.93 3.96
CA GLY A 454 31.73 -12.33 4.00
C GLY A 454 30.69 -13.26 4.62
N CYS A 455 29.61 -12.75 5.23
CA CYS A 455 28.57 -13.57 5.81
C CYS A 455 27.55 -14.01 4.75
N ALA A 456 27.50 -15.30 4.45
CA ALA A 456 26.62 -15.85 3.41
C ALA A 456 25.14 -15.46 3.60
N ALA A 457 24.63 -15.50 4.84
CA ALA A 457 23.25 -15.08 5.11
C ALA A 457 23.01 -13.60 4.80
N GLN A 458 23.94 -12.70 5.14
CA GLN A 458 23.81 -11.27 4.83
C GLN A 458 23.87 -11.03 3.31
N ILE A 459 24.75 -11.73 2.59
CA ILE A 459 24.87 -11.64 1.13
C ILE A 459 23.55 -12.09 0.48
N GLN A 460 23.03 -13.27 0.87
CA GLN A 460 21.77 -13.78 0.34
C GLN A 460 20.62 -12.79 0.55
N ARG A 461 20.43 -12.32 1.79
CA ARG A 461 19.36 -11.36 2.13
C ARG A 461 19.51 -10.00 1.44
N ARG A 462 20.72 -9.57 1.16
CA ARG A 462 20.97 -8.33 0.38
C ARG A 462 20.60 -8.52 -1.08
N ILE A 463 20.89 -9.67 -1.69
CA ILE A 463 20.51 -9.98 -3.08
C ILE A 463 18.96 -10.12 -3.17
N GLU A 464 18.32 -10.81 -2.22
CA GLU A 464 16.86 -10.88 -2.13
C GLU A 464 16.22 -9.49 -2.02
N HIS A 465 16.78 -8.62 -1.18
CA HIS A 465 16.31 -7.24 -1.05
C HIS A 465 16.53 -6.43 -2.33
N TRP A 466 17.65 -6.62 -3.01
CA TRP A 466 17.92 -5.98 -4.30
C TRP A 466 16.86 -6.35 -5.33
N ALA A 467 16.49 -7.62 -5.43
CA ALA A 467 15.50 -8.12 -6.36
C ALA A 467 14.06 -7.73 -6.03
N PHE A 468 13.81 -7.25 -4.80
CA PHE A 468 12.46 -7.01 -4.28
C PHE A 468 11.65 -6.02 -5.14
N LYS A 469 10.31 -6.22 -5.20
CA LYS A 469 9.36 -5.41 -6.00
C LYS A 469 9.50 -3.89 -5.79
N LYS A 470 9.83 -3.43 -4.57
CA LYS A 470 10.03 -2.00 -4.24
C LYS A 470 11.47 -1.52 -4.43
N ALA A 471 12.38 -2.41 -4.75
CA ALA A 471 13.78 -2.14 -5.08
C ALA A 471 13.98 -2.25 -6.60
N MET A 472 14.82 -3.15 -7.12
CA MET A 472 15.08 -3.27 -8.56
C MET A 472 13.97 -4.01 -9.33
N ASP A 473 13.02 -4.71 -8.66
CA ASP A 473 11.85 -5.40 -9.24
C ASP A 473 12.23 -6.50 -10.26
N ILE A 474 13.08 -7.38 -9.84
CA ILE A 474 13.57 -8.46 -10.71
C ILE A 474 12.62 -9.66 -10.57
N ALA A 475 11.66 -9.75 -11.46
CA ALA A 475 10.71 -10.86 -11.48
C ALA A 475 11.41 -12.19 -11.79
N GLY A 476 11.02 -13.26 -11.07
CA GLY A 476 11.61 -14.58 -11.24
C GLY A 476 12.84 -14.86 -10.36
N LEU A 477 13.40 -13.85 -9.70
CA LEU A 477 14.51 -14.01 -8.76
C LEU A 477 14.01 -14.15 -7.32
N GLY A 478 13.48 -15.32 -7.00
CA GLY A 478 13.04 -15.67 -5.63
C GLY A 478 14.18 -16.23 -4.76
N PRO A 479 13.94 -16.41 -3.44
CA PRO A 479 14.95 -16.92 -2.49
C PRO A 479 15.63 -18.23 -2.94
N ALA A 480 14.85 -19.17 -3.46
CA ALA A 480 15.39 -20.46 -3.93
C ALA A 480 16.36 -20.32 -5.11
N VAL A 481 16.10 -19.38 -6.05
CA VAL A 481 17.00 -19.12 -7.18
C VAL A 481 18.26 -18.40 -6.69
N VAL A 482 18.13 -17.45 -5.76
CA VAL A 482 19.27 -16.76 -5.14
C VAL A 482 20.17 -17.76 -4.41
N GLU A 483 19.59 -18.70 -3.67
CA GLU A 483 20.32 -19.76 -2.96
C GLU A 483 21.11 -20.65 -3.95
N GLN A 484 20.49 -21.10 -5.05
CA GLN A 484 21.18 -21.88 -6.07
C GLN A 484 22.33 -21.09 -6.72
N LEU A 485 22.11 -19.82 -7.09
CA LEU A 485 23.15 -18.98 -7.69
C LEU A 485 24.36 -18.79 -6.77
N LEU A 486 24.12 -18.65 -5.45
CA LEU A 486 25.17 -18.56 -4.44
C LEU A 486 25.89 -19.91 -4.23
N ALA A 487 25.15 -21.02 -4.19
CA ALA A 487 25.71 -22.38 -4.04
C ALA A 487 26.64 -22.74 -5.22
N GLU A 488 26.21 -22.41 -6.44
CA GLU A 488 27.00 -22.61 -7.65
C GLU A 488 28.10 -21.54 -7.84
N LYS A 489 28.21 -20.58 -6.91
CA LYS A 489 29.21 -19.49 -6.92
C LYS A 489 29.12 -18.58 -8.15
N LEU A 490 27.97 -18.52 -8.80
CA LEU A 490 27.71 -17.69 -9.96
C LEU A 490 27.61 -16.19 -9.58
N ILE A 491 27.21 -15.89 -8.36
CA ILE A 491 27.09 -14.53 -7.83
C ILE A 491 27.70 -14.42 -6.43
N LYS A 492 28.24 -13.25 -6.08
CA LYS A 492 28.76 -12.89 -4.74
C LYS A 492 28.15 -11.60 -4.21
N ASN A 493 27.60 -10.78 -5.07
CA ASN A 493 26.95 -9.52 -4.75
C ASN A 493 25.79 -9.24 -5.74
N PRO A 494 24.92 -8.25 -5.49
CA PRO A 494 23.78 -7.99 -6.37
C PRO A 494 24.15 -7.60 -7.80
N PHE A 495 25.32 -7.01 -8.05
CA PHE A 495 25.73 -6.56 -9.37
C PHE A 495 26.16 -7.71 -10.29
N ASP A 496 26.60 -8.84 -9.71
CA ASP A 496 26.93 -10.05 -10.48
C ASP A 496 25.71 -10.62 -11.21
N LEU A 497 24.49 -10.34 -10.73
CA LEU A 497 23.24 -10.72 -11.40
C LEU A 497 23.19 -10.23 -12.86
N TYR A 498 23.70 -9.06 -13.13
CA TYR A 498 23.71 -8.44 -14.47
C TYR A 498 24.79 -8.98 -15.42
N LYS A 499 25.66 -9.85 -14.91
CA LYS A 499 26.71 -10.54 -15.67
C LYS A 499 26.31 -11.96 -16.08
N LEU A 500 25.19 -12.47 -15.54
CA LEU A 500 24.66 -13.81 -15.81
C LEU A 500 24.19 -13.94 -17.25
N LYS A 501 24.43 -15.11 -17.81
CA LYS A 501 24.05 -15.50 -19.17
C LYS A 501 23.11 -16.69 -19.15
N PHE A 502 22.55 -17.01 -20.31
CA PHE A 502 21.64 -18.15 -20.46
C PHE A 502 22.28 -19.46 -20.01
N GLU A 503 23.54 -19.68 -20.37
CA GLU A 503 24.32 -20.89 -20.05
C GLU A 503 24.56 -21.07 -18.55
N ASP A 504 24.61 -20.00 -17.79
CA ASP A 504 24.76 -20.02 -16.31
C ASP A 504 23.46 -20.43 -15.61
N LEU A 505 22.31 -20.04 -16.17
CA LEU A 505 21.00 -20.23 -15.56
C LEU A 505 20.30 -21.53 -16.00
N ALA A 506 20.53 -21.98 -17.22
CA ALA A 506 19.87 -23.16 -17.79
C ALA A 506 20.11 -24.47 -17.02
N PRO A 507 21.28 -24.70 -16.34
CA PRO A 507 21.50 -25.89 -15.53
C PRO A 507 20.80 -25.91 -14.18
N LEU A 508 20.27 -24.76 -13.70
CA LEU A 508 19.68 -24.64 -12.37
C LEU A 508 18.34 -25.39 -12.28
N GLU A 509 18.03 -25.91 -11.12
CA GLU A 509 16.77 -26.61 -10.88
C GLU A 509 15.55 -25.70 -11.15
N ARG A 510 14.55 -26.24 -11.85
CA ARG A 510 13.30 -25.55 -12.21
C ARG A 510 13.48 -24.30 -13.08
N MET A 511 14.62 -24.18 -13.74
CA MET A 511 14.93 -23.10 -14.67
C MET A 511 14.79 -23.58 -16.13
N ALA A 512 13.54 -23.77 -16.59
CA ALA A 512 13.25 -24.03 -17.99
C ALA A 512 13.56 -22.79 -18.85
N GLU A 513 13.80 -22.99 -20.17
CA GLU A 513 14.17 -21.95 -21.13
C GLU A 513 13.35 -20.67 -21.02
N LYS A 514 12.02 -20.79 -20.89
CA LYS A 514 11.11 -19.63 -20.69
C LYS A 514 11.42 -18.89 -19.40
N SER A 515 11.73 -19.61 -18.31
CA SER A 515 12.03 -18.98 -17.00
C SER A 515 13.37 -18.25 -17.05
N VAL A 516 14.39 -18.82 -17.70
CA VAL A 516 15.69 -18.19 -17.93
C VAL A 516 15.55 -16.91 -18.73
N ASN A 517 14.86 -16.96 -19.88
CA ASN A 517 14.63 -15.79 -20.73
C ASN A 517 13.86 -14.69 -20.00
N ASN A 518 12.83 -15.05 -19.21
CA ASN A 518 12.09 -14.09 -18.41
C ASN A 518 12.95 -13.42 -17.34
N LEU A 519 13.82 -14.17 -16.66
CA LEU A 519 14.73 -13.62 -15.66
C LEU A 519 15.75 -12.66 -16.28
N LEU A 520 16.37 -13.04 -17.40
CA LEU A 520 17.31 -12.17 -18.12
C LEU A 520 16.63 -10.88 -18.62
N ALA A 521 15.42 -10.98 -19.16
CA ALA A 521 14.63 -9.80 -19.54
C ALA A 521 14.27 -8.91 -18.33
N ALA A 522 13.96 -9.51 -17.18
CA ALA A 522 13.68 -8.76 -15.95
C ALA A 522 14.94 -8.05 -15.41
N LEU A 523 16.11 -8.67 -15.49
CA LEU A 523 17.40 -8.07 -15.14
C LEU A 523 17.68 -6.86 -16.02
N GLU A 524 17.55 -6.98 -17.35
CA GLU A 524 17.77 -5.88 -18.26
C GLU A 524 16.79 -4.71 -18.01
N LYS A 525 15.51 -5.02 -17.88
CA LYS A 525 14.48 -4.02 -17.54
C LYS A 525 14.77 -3.30 -16.21
N SER A 526 15.38 -3.98 -15.24
CA SER A 526 15.69 -3.38 -13.94
C SER A 526 16.74 -2.28 -13.99
N ARG A 527 17.55 -2.19 -15.06
CA ARG A 527 18.52 -1.10 -15.26
C ARG A 527 17.87 0.28 -15.45
N GLU A 528 16.61 0.30 -15.87
CA GLU A 528 15.85 1.51 -16.16
C GLU A 528 14.94 1.96 -14.98
N VAL A 529 15.03 1.35 -13.81
CA VAL A 529 14.21 1.78 -12.66
C VAL A 529 14.57 3.21 -12.22
N PRO A 530 13.63 3.97 -11.61
CA PRO A 530 13.95 5.29 -11.07
C PRO A 530 15.05 5.22 -9.99
N PHE A 531 15.90 6.24 -9.91
CA PHE A 531 17.06 6.29 -9.00
C PHE A 531 16.71 6.02 -7.53
N HIS A 532 15.56 6.46 -7.04
CA HIS A 532 15.14 6.18 -5.67
C HIS A 532 15.02 4.67 -5.37
N ARG A 533 14.63 3.86 -6.35
CA ARG A 533 14.53 2.41 -6.18
C ARG A 533 15.90 1.75 -6.11
N PHE A 534 16.83 2.21 -6.93
CA PHE A 534 18.24 1.80 -6.86
C PHE A 534 18.85 2.19 -5.50
N LEU A 535 18.64 3.42 -5.04
CA LEU A 535 19.11 3.89 -3.75
C LEU A 535 18.54 3.05 -2.59
N HIS A 536 17.24 2.71 -2.66
CA HIS A 536 16.61 1.81 -1.71
C HIS A 536 17.20 0.39 -1.77
N ALA A 537 17.48 -0.12 -2.99
CA ALA A 537 18.06 -1.45 -3.22
C ALA A 537 19.46 -1.62 -2.62
N LEU A 538 20.26 -0.54 -2.53
CA LEU A 538 21.56 -0.56 -1.85
C LEU A 538 21.45 -0.93 -0.38
N GLY A 539 20.28 -0.74 0.24
CA GLY A 539 19.99 -1.17 1.60
C GLY A 539 20.76 -0.42 2.67
N ILE A 540 21.10 0.85 2.43
CA ILE A 540 21.79 1.73 3.37
C ILE A 540 20.94 1.88 4.64
N LYS A 541 21.60 1.80 5.81
CA LYS A 541 20.92 1.90 7.12
C LYS A 541 20.17 3.25 7.21
N HIS A 542 18.95 3.23 7.72
CA HIS A 542 18.02 4.38 7.83
C HIS A 542 17.54 4.98 6.49
N VAL A 543 18.00 4.49 5.34
CA VAL A 543 17.57 4.94 4.02
C VAL A 543 16.52 3.96 3.47
N GLY A 544 15.28 4.12 3.93
CA GLY A 544 14.13 3.37 3.42
C GLY A 544 13.56 3.98 2.13
N LEU A 545 12.51 3.38 1.58
CA LEU A 545 11.91 3.81 0.31
C LEU A 545 11.53 5.31 0.30
N ASN A 546 10.82 5.78 1.34
CA ASN A 546 10.38 7.19 1.41
C ASN A 546 11.56 8.16 1.49
N VAL A 547 12.61 7.79 2.23
CA VAL A 547 13.85 8.59 2.32
C VAL A 547 14.56 8.59 0.98
N SER A 548 14.60 7.44 0.28
CA SER A 548 15.17 7.33 -1.07
C SER A 548 14.41 8.18 -2.09
N GLU A 549 13.08 8.21 -2.03
CA GLU A 549 12.22 9.07 -2.87
C GLU A 549 12.52 10.54 -2.63
N LEU A 550 12.65 10.94 -1.36
CA LEU A 550 12.94 12.32 -0.98
C LEU A 550 14.34 12.75 -1.46
N ILE A 551 15.36 11.91 -1.28
CA ILE A 551 16.73 12.16 -1.76
C ILE A 551 16.73 12.24 -3.30
N ALA A 552 16.12 11.31 -3.99
CA ALA A 552 16.10 11.28 -5.44
C ALA A 552 15.30 12.42 -6.09
N SER A 553 14.42 13.09 -5.33
CA SER A 553 13.74 14.30 -5.81
C SER A 553 14.68 15.49 -6.00
N VAL A 554 15.85 15.46 -5.34
CA VAL A 554 16.86 16.55 -5.38
C VAL A 554 18.13 16.09 -6.08
N TYR A 555 18.59 14.86 -5.80
CA TYR A 555 19.82 14.30 -6.33
C TYR A 555 19.49 13.19 -7.36
N PRO A 556 19.76 13.43 -8.66
CA PRO A 556 19.32 12.53 -9.73
C PRO A 556 20.13 11.24 -9.84
N ASN A 557 21.33 11.19 -9.25
CA ASN A 557 22.23 10.05 -9.32
C ASN A 557 23.14 9.92 -8.11
N LEU A 558 23.86 8.80 -8.04
CA LEU A 558 24.72 8.43 -6.94
C LEU A 558 25.90 9.43 -6.74
N PHE A 559 26.42 10.02 -7.81
CA PHE A 559 27.58 10.91 -7.73
C PHE A 559 27.24 12.30 -7.19
N GLU A 560 26.09 12.84 -7.56
CA GLU A 560 25.63 14.11 -7.00
C GLU A 560 25.30 13.95 -5.51
N LEU A 561 24.75 12.81 -5.10
CA LEU A 561 24.52 12.50 -3.71
C LEU A 561 25.83 12.30 -2.93
N GLU A 562 26.81 11.57 -3.48
CA GLU A 562 28.15 11.41 -2.90
C GLU A 562 28.82 12.78 -2.68
N LYS A 563 28.79 13.65 -3.68
CA LYS A 563 29.33 15.00 -3.62
C LYS A 563 28.69 15.83 -2.50
N GLU A 564 27.38 15.79 -2.39
CA GLU A 564 26.65 16.49 -1.33
C GLU A 564 27.06 15.99 0.06
N VAL A 565 27.10 14.68 0.26
CA VAL A 565 27.39 14.07 1.55
C VAL A 565 28.84 14.27 1.98
N LEU A 566 29.80 14.05 1.08
CA LEU A 566 31.23 14.06 1.40
C LEU A 566 31.87 15.44 1.26
N LYS A 567 31.52 16.24 0.24
CA LYS A 567 32.13 17.53 -0.03
C LYS A 567 31.38 18.69 0.61
N ASN A 568 30.03 18.65 0.54
CA ASN A 568 29.18 19.72 1.09
C ASN A 568 28.71 19.42 2.51
N HIS A 569 29.17 18.30 3.12
CA HIS A 569 28.82 17.86 4.47
C HIS A 569 27.30 17.66 4.70
N GLY A 570 26.51 17.44 3.63
CA GLY A 570 25.07 17.22 3.71
C GLY A 570 24.23 18.43 4.09
N VAL A 571 24.76 19.65 3.91
CA VAL A 571 24.08 20.90 4.32
C VAL A 571 22.72 21.06 3.63
N ASP A 572 22.64 20.76 2.34
CA ASP A 572 21.38 20.87 1.59
C ASP A 572 20.47 19.67 1.83
N LEU A 573 21.04 18.50 2.08
CA LEU A 573 20.31 17.29 2.45
C LEU A 573 19.54 17.49 3.78
N LEU A 574 20.18 18.10 4.78
CA LEU A 574 19.55 18.37 6.10
C LEU A 574 18.43 19.43 6.03
N LYS A 575 18.31 20.18 4.95
CA LYS A 575 17.19 21.12 4.74
C LYS A 575 15.89 20.40 4.33
N LEU A 576 16.00 19.16 3.88
CA LEU A 576 14.84 18.36 3.48
C LEU A 576 14.10 17.88 4.73
N ASP A 577 12.81 18.16 4.79
CA ASP A 577 11.96 17.77 5.91
C ASP A 577 11.91 16.24 6.06
N GLY A 578 12.25 15.75 7.24
CA GLY A 578 12.32 14.29 7.52
C GLY A 578 13.72 13.68 7.36
N LEU A 579 14.75 14.45 6.96
CA LEU A 579 16.14 14.01 6.95
C LEU A 579 16.91 14.62 8.12
N GLY A 580 17.42 13.78 9.00
CA GLY A 580 18.18 14.19 10.16
C GLY A 580 19.59 13.59 10.19
N ASP A 581 20.38 13.96 11.22
CA ASP A 581 21.77 13.55 11.38
C ASP A 581 22.00 12.04 11.32
N LYS A 582 21.05 11.23 11.80
CA LYS A 582 21.17 9.77 11.74
C LYS A 582 21.23 9.24 10.31
N ILE A 583 20.44 9.82 9.41
CA ILE A 583 20.41 9.45 7.99
C ILE A 583 21.68 9.93 7.31
N LEU A 584 22.07 11.19 7.55
CA LEU A 584 23.31 11.76 7.01
C LEU A 584 24.54 10.93 7.42
N ASN A 585 24.64 10.56 8.70
CA ASN A 585 25.74 9.73 9.19
C ASN A 585 25.76 8.35 8.53
N SER A 586 24.59 7.74 8.28
CA SER A 586 24.51 6.44 7.58
C SER A 586 24.93 6.54 6.11
N LEU A 587 24.56 7.62 5.43
CA LEU A 587 25.01 7.90 4.07
C LEU A 587 26.53 8.14 4.03
N LYS A 588 27.07 8.92 4.99
CA LYS A 588 28.50 9.18 5.10
C LYS A 588 29.29 7.90 5.30
N GLN A 589 28.89 7.06 6.28
CA GLN A 589 29.49 5.75 6.52
C GLN A 589 29.46 4.87 5.28
N PHE A 590 28.36 4.87 4.53
CA PHE A 590 28.26 4.12 3.30
C PHE A 590 29.23 4.63 2.23
N PHE A 591 29.30 5.93 1.97
CA PHE A 591 30.19 6.50 0.96
C PHE A 591 31.69 6.43 1.32
N GLU A 592 32.02 6.32 2.60
CA GLU A 592 33.38 6.11 3.09
C GLU A 592 33.76 4.60 3.18
N SER A 593 32.83 3.68 2.91
CA SER A 593 33.05 2.24 3.07
C SER A 593 33.76 1.60 1.85
N GLU A 594 34.45 0.50 2.08
CA GLU A 594 34.99 -0.35 1.01
C GLU A 594 33.89 -0.91 0.08
N ILE A 595 32.70 -1.12 0.62
CA ILE A 595 31.53 -1.59 -0.16
C ILE A 595 31.19 -0.55 -1.23
N TYR A 596 31.24 0.73 -0.91
CA TYR A 596 30.92 1.77 -1.89
C TYR A 596 31.93 1.84 -3.04
N VAL A 597 33.19 1.55 -2.78
CA VAL A 597 34.21 1.50 -3.84
C VAL A 597 33.81 0.46 -4.90
N GLN A 598 33.38 -0.71 -4.47
CA GLN A 598 32.90 -1.75 -5.38
C GLN A 598 31.58 -1.34 -6.06
N VAL A 599 30.62 -0.82 -5.30
CA VAL A 599 29.33 -0.33 -5.85
C VAL A 599 29.56 0.72 -6.94
N LYS A 600 30.49 1.65 -6.71
CA LYS A 600 30.82 2.71 -7.65
C LYS A 600 31.41 2.17 -8.96
N GLN A 601 32.31 1.17 -8.84
CA GLN A 601 32.90 0.51 -9.99
C GLN A 601 31.84 -0.25 -10.80
N ASP A 602 31.04 -1.09 -10.15
CA ASP A 602 29.98 -1.87 -10.78
C ASP A 602 28.90 -0.96 -11.40
N TYR A 603 28.56 0.15 -10.74
CA TYR A 603 27.62 1.14 -11.25
C TYR A 603 28.09 1.74 -12.58
N LEU A 604 29.40 2.10 -12.68
CA LEU A 604 29.98 2.65 -13.90
C LEU A 604 30.09 1.59 -15.01
N GLU A 605 30.48 0.35 -14.66
CA GLU A 605 30.65 -0.75 -15.61
C GLU A 605 29.31 -1.18 -16.24
N LEU A 606 28.25 -1.24 -15.43
CA LEU A 606 26.96 -1.76 -15.85
C LEU A 606 26.06 -0.74 -16.55
N GLY A 607 26.35 0.57 -16.43
CA GLY A 607 25.66 1.63 -17.16
C GLY A 607 24.15 1.69 -16.85
N PHE A 608 23.77 1.90 -15.58
CA PHE A 608 22.37 2.09 -15.23
C PHE A 608 21.82 3.38 -15.84
N ASP A 609 20.68 3.29 -16.51
CA ASP A 609 19.96 4.42 -17.10
C ASP A 609 18.65 4.65 -16.32
N PHE A 610 18.74 5.45 -15.27
CA PHE A 610 17.60 5.70 -14.40
C PHE A 610 16.57 6.56 -15.10
N LYS A 611 15.33 6.07 -15.18
CA LYS A 611 14.19 6.90 -15.60
C LYS A 611 14.08 8.10 -14.68
N GLU A 612 14.10 9.29 -15.24
CA GLU A 612 13.85 10.50 -14.49
C GLU A 612 12.49 10.38 -13.79
N LEU A 613 12.46 10.67 -12.50
CA LEU A 613 11.22 11.03 -11.85
C LEU A 613 10.71 12.27 -12.61
N VAL A 614 9.49 12.19 -13.16
CA VAL A 614 8.86 13.35 -13.78
C VAL A 614 9.01 14.50 -12.81
N LYS A 615 9.95 15.40 -13.07
CA LYS A 615 10.11 16.62 -12.31
C LYS A 615 8.78 17.35 -12.49
N ARG A 616 7.96 17.45 -11.44
CA ARG A 616 7.03 18.55 -11.39
C ARG A 616 7.91 19.80 -11.55
N GLU A 617 7.68 20.58 -12.59
CA GLU A 617 8.27 21.90 -12.67
C GLU A 617 7.81 22.66 -11.42
N LEU A 618 8.68 22.69 -10.43
CA LEU A 618 8.49 23.56 -9.27
C LEU A 618 8.65 24.97 -9.82
N SER A 619 7.57 25.71 -9.83
CA SER A 619 7.62 27.15 -10.12
C SER A 619 8.49 27.82 -9.05
N GLU A 620 9.39 28.71 -9.44
CA GLU A 620 10.21 29.49 -8.51
C GLU A 620 9.55 30.82 -8.11
N LYS A 621 8.27 31.01 -8.39
CA LYS A 621 7.54 32.26 -8.13
C LYS A 621 7.67 32.78 -6.69
N PHE A 622 7.73 31.88 -5.72
CA PHE A 622 7.84 32.21 -4.29
C PHE A 622 9.23 31.93 -3.72
N SER A 623 10.25 31.77 -4.56
CA SER A 623 11.62 31.51 -4.11
C SER A 623 12.12 32.64 -3.19
N GLY A 624 12.65 32.26 -2.02
CA GLY A 624 13.11 33.20 -1.00
C GLY A 624 12.01 33.81 -0.12
N MET A 625 10.72 33.59 -0.41
CA MET A 625 9.59 34.11 0.37
C MET A 625 9.18 33.13 1.49
N THR A 626 8.84 33.69 2.65
CA THR A 626 8.31 32.93 3.80
C THR A 626 6.89 33.35 4.07
N PHE A 627 5.97 32.40 4.04
CA PHE A 627 4.55 32.59 4.31
C PHE A 627 4.17 32.06 5.69
N VAL A 628 3.23 32.73 6.32
CA VAL A 628 2.50 32.20 7.49
C VAL A 628 1.04 32.18 7.12
N ILE A 629 0.33 31.10 7.51
CA ILE A 629 -1.07 30.91 7.20
C ILE A 629 -1.87 31.01 8.50
N THR A 630 -3.00 31.74 8.49
CA THR A 630 -3.87 31.91 9.66
C THR A 630 -5.32 32.15 9.24
N GLY A 631 -6.27 31.85 10.12
CA GLY A 631 -7.71 32.00 9.84
C GLY A 631 -8.26 30.84 9.02
N THR A 632 -9.58 30.90 8.79
CA THR A 632 -10.32 29.94 7.96
C THR A 632 -10.24 30.37 6.51
N LEU A 633 -9.62 29.56 5.67
CA LEU A 633 -9.46 29.75 4.24
C LEU A 633 -10.46 28.85 3.48
N SER A 634 -10.68 29.13 2.20
CA SER A 634 -11.57 28.32 1.35
C SER A 634 -11.11 26.87 1.20
N GLU A 635 -9.81 26.61 1.33
CA GLU A 635 -9.19 25.29 1.28
C GLU A 635 -8.40 25.00 2.55
N SER A 636 -8.02 23.72 2.74
CA SER A 636 -7.24 23.32 3.90
C SER A 636 -5.88 24.04 3.95
N ARG A 637 -5.38 24.29 5.15
CA ARG A 637 -4.06 24.88 5.36
C ARG A 637 -2.98 24.10 4.60
N SER A 638 -3.05 22.78 4.57
CA SER A 638 -2.12 21.90 3.86
C SER A 638 -2.16 22.10 2.33
N TYR A 639 -3.31 22.49 1.78
CA TYR A 639 -3.44 22.86 0.38
C TYR A 639 -2.60 24.09 0.04
N PHE A 640 -2.74 25.16 0.82
CA PHE A 640 -1.95 26.39 0.63
C PHE A 640 -0.48 26.18 0.95
N GLU A 641 -0.13 25.40 1.98
CA GLU A 641 1.25 25.03 2.27
C GLU A 641 1.90 24.30 1.11
N LYS A 642 1.15 23.42 0.44
CA LYS A 642 1.61 22.68 -0.73
C LYS A 642 1.82 23.64 -1.93
N ILE A 643 0.87 24.51 -2.22
CA ILE A 643 0.99 25.48 -3.32
C ILE A 643 2.21 26.40 -3.11
N ILE A 644 2.38 26.90 -1.88
CA ILE A 644 3.53 27.74 -1.55
C ILE A 644 4.84 26.98 -1.78
N LYS A 645 4.93 25.73 -1.31
CA LYS A 645 6.10 24.88 -1.49
C LYS A 645 6.34 24.48 -2.95
N ASP A 646 5.28 24.14 -3.68
CA ASP A 646 5.34 23.79 -5.12
C ASP A 646 5.79 24.99 -5.98
N ASN A 647 5.66 26.22 -5.46
CA ASN A 647 6.15 27.46 -6.06
C ASN A 647 7.47 27.97 -5.42
N GLY A 648 8.20 27.16 -4.70
CA GLY A 648 9.53 27.48 -4.13
C GLY A 648 9.51 28.30 -2.84
N GLY A 649 8.33 28.58 -2.25
CA GLY A 649 8.16 29.33 -1.01
C GLY A 649 8.34 28.47 0.26
N LYS A 650 8.59 29.14 1.39
CA LYS A 650 8.68 28.52 2.72
C LYS A 650 7.43 28.82 3.53
N VAL A 651 6.95 27.86 4.32
CA VAL A 651 5.85 28.05 5.26
C VAL A 651 6.37 27.97 6.70
N SER A 652 5.99 28.94 7.53
CA SER A 652 6.33 28.98 8.95
C SER A 652 5.07 28.93 9.82
N SER A 653 5.19 28.32 10.99
CA SER A 653 4.08 28.25 11.96
C SER A 653 3.85 29.56 12.73
N SER A 654 4.84 30.46 12.77
CA SER A 654 4.78 31.70 13.54
C SER A 654 5.26 32.92 12.73
N VAL A 655 4.61 34.07 12.98
CA VAL A 655 4.97 35.35 12.35
C VAL A 655 6.22 35.94 13.00
N SER A 656 7.18 36.36 12.18
CA SER A 656 8.43 37.01 12.57
C SER A 656 8.82 38.09 11.54
N LYS A 657 9.87 38.88 11.83
CA LYS A 657 10.42 39.86 10.88
C LYS A 657 10.95 39.24 9.58
N LYS A 658 11.12 37.90 9.53
CA LYS A 658 11.53 37.15 8.33
C LYS A 658 10.35 36.64 7.52
N THR A 659 9.11 36.87 7.98
CA THR A 659 7.89 36.48 7.26
C THR A 659 7.65 37.49 6.15
N SER A 660 7.54 37.01 4.90
CA SER A 660 7.26 37.86 3.75
C SER A 660 5.76 38.20 3.66
N TYR A 661 4.91 37.18 3.88
CA TYR A 661 3.48 37.33 3.76
C TYR A 661 2.73 36.54 4.83
N LEU A 662 1.62 37.12 5.31
CA LEU A 662 0.63 36.42 6.09
C LEU A 662 -0.58 36.12 5.20
N LEU A 663 -0.78 34.88 4.79
CA LEU A 663 -2.01 34.45 4.15
C LEU A 663 -3.11 34.33 5.21
N CYS A 664 -4.15 35.15 5.07
CA CYS A 664 -5.15 35.39 6.09
C CYS A 664 -6.55 35.06 5.54
N GLY A 665 -7.22 34.08 6.17
CA GLY A 665 -8.65 33.81 6.01
C GLY A 665 -9.50 34.50 7.05
N ASP A 666 -10.78 34.10 7.11
CA ASP A 666 -11.72 34.57 8.12
C ASP A 666 -11.30 34.13 9.53
N ASP A 667 -11.71 34.89 10.55
CA ASP A 667 -11.41 34.62 11.98
C ASP A 667 -9.91 34.48 12.30
N ALA A 668 -9.09 35.31 11.68
CA ALA A 668 -7.66 35.36 11.92
C ALA A 668 -7.33 35.87 13.33
N GLY A 669 -6.85 34.97 14.20
CA GLY A 669 -6.51 35.28 15.59
C GLY A 669 -5.23 36.11 15.79
N SER A 670 -4.51 35.88 16.88
CA SER A 670 -3.34 36.64 17.34
C SER A 670 -2.20 36.80 16.31
N LYS A 671 -2.14 35.95 15.28
CA LYS A 671 -1.13 36.03 14.22
C LYS A 671 -1.34 37.24 13.31
N LEU A 672 -2.60 37.67 13.07
CA LEU A 672 -2.91 38.87 12.30
C LEU A 672 -2.43 40.13 13.02
N THR A 673 -2.74 40.25 14.29
CA THR A 673 -2.29 41.38 15.12
C THR A 673 -0.76 41.45 15.16
N LYS A 674 -0.10 40.30 15.25
CA LYS A 674 1.36 40.22 15.27
C LYS A 674 1.97 40.57 13.91
N ALA A 675 1.37 40.19 12.80
CA ALA A 675 1.82 40.53 11.46
C ALA A 675 1.72 42.05 11.24
N GLN A 676 0.60 42.66 11.61
CA GLN A 676 0.39 44.10 11.54
C GLN A 676 1.43 44.87 12.37
N SER A 677 1.71 44.39 13.61
CA SER A 677 2.71 45.03 14.48
C SER A 677 4.15 44.93 13.95
N LEU A 678 4.44 43.93 13.11
CA LEU A 678 5.77 43.71 12.55
C LEU A 678 5.89 44.24 11.12
N GLY A 679 4.82 44.86 10.54
CA GLY A 679 4.79 45.35 9.18
C GLY A 679 4.82 44.27 8.10
N VAL A 680 4.38 43.04 8.43
CA VAL A 680 4.27 41.94 7.48
C VAL A 680 3.03 42.11 6.63
N GLU A 681 3.20 42.00 5.32
CA GLU A 681 2.08 42.15 4.38
C GLU A 681 1.05 41.02 4.54
N VAL A 682 -0.22 41.41 4.64
CA VAL A 682 -1.35 40.47 4.79
C VAL A 682 -2.01 40.26 3.44
N LEU A 683 -2.04 39.01 3.00
CA LEU A 683 -2.68 38.59 1.76
C LEU A 683 -4.06 37.98 2.06
N SER A 684 -5.08 38.43 1.34
CA SER A 684 -6.31 37.67 1.20
C SER A 684 -6.09 36.47 0.28
N GLU A 685 -6.98 35.51 0.32
CA GLU A 685 -6.91 34.33 -0.55
C GLU A 685 -6.94 34.73 -2.05
N GLU A 686 -7.79 35.70 -2.44
CA GLU A 686 -7.83 36.21 -3.80
C GLU A 686 -6.50 36.83 -4.26
N LYS A 687 -5.85 37.62 -3.39
CA LYS A 687 -4.53 38.19 -3.69
C LYS A 687 -3.46 37.10 -3.81
N PHE A 688 -3.52 36.08 -2.94
CA PHE A 688 -2.61 34.95 -3.02
C PHE A 688 -2.80 34.17 -4.32
N GLN A 689 -4.06 33.92 -4.73
CA GLN A 689 -4.36 33.26 -6.01
C GLN A 689 -3.88 34.11 -7.20
N GLY A 690 -3.97 35.43 -7.12
CA GLY A 690 -3.42 36.33 -8.13
C GLY A 690 -1.90 36.33 -8.26
N MET A 691 -1.18 35.76 -7.26
CA MET A 691 0.27 35.57 -7.29
C MET A 691 0.69 34.25 -7.94
N LEU A 692 -0.23 33.30 -8.14
CA LEU A 692 -0.01 32.00 -8.77
C LEU A 692 -0.07 32.08 -10.29
#